data_068879b18f5d6b891257079b4e88d3c6
#
_entry.id   068879b18f5d6b891257079b4e88d3c6
#
_cell.length_a   1.000
_cell.length_b   1.000
_cell.length_c   1.000
_cell.angle_alpha   90.00
_cell.angle_beta   90.00
_cell.angle_gamma   90.00
#
_symmetry.space_group_name_H-M   'P 1'
#
loop_
_entity.id
_entity.type
_entity.pdbx_description
1 polymer ?
#
loop_
_entity_poly.entity_id
_entity_poly.type
_entity_poly.pdbx_seq_one_letter_code
_entity_poly.pdbx_strand_id
1 'polypeptide(L)'
;MNFWFDLKYAWRVLNKSWGYSLMCASVVALSVALAVWTYVMAYSQLWKPLGFPGSERWYSVQLAADASATARPAVDAYTYQEMLKRNRSADYLGAYATRAAVLSEGQASNTLRSAAITPRLLAATQVAPLHGRTFEEADGQAGSAAVAILSYDTWQNYFAGDPAIVGKTARIDSTPVQIVGVMPKNFFQFQDFEVWQPLKLAPVPRPRDSSLVLSPLIVLGKGQSLNTVLSEMKAAVATVNSDYPDLFNSRRHVKLIPALRMFTHSETPILAMLGFMAAAVLILGCVNISMVFLARLLERSRELALRTALGATRGRLLRQCLLEAALVVPLGLIAGYALAVMMVRWGEGLFSFSAQILAGGRSGNLPELRAVDILAAVASAVAVWLFSTLIPAWRIARQDPSIVLAGSGKGASNRSGNKSAAMLVGVEVVISCLVLVVCGSLVLAVKKELEKPSGVDTAQVMMATVPTVFDSRFTETPQRLRYWEDLSAAIQSRIAGAEVAFATAAPTRPVRVPASIETEQGTTREGTSKLPVTVVSDNYFSMLGLSLRSGRLFDSTDNNASLKVAVVDERLAARYWPDADPLGKRVQLNPVENGPWLTIVGVVSAVKGRPYAADAGTIYQPLRQATPAEFLPLVKLPKVGADSRPAIRAAAFAVDRDLPLHNLQMVDDYLAAMNLSYTSLIPAFILVAIMTALLAASGLFGLISRSVAQRTQEVGIRRALGATPFRATSMFLRQGAKYL
;
A
#
# COMPACT_ATOMS: atom_id res chain seq x y z
N MET A 1 -56.10 6.69 -0.85
CA MET A 1 -55.95 7.82 0.11
C MET A 1 -54.46 8.10 0.32
N ASN A 2 -54.09 9.31 0.24
CA ASN A 2 -52.96 9.93 -0.44
C ASN A 2 -51.56 9.78 0.24
N PHE A 3 -50.58 9.23 -0.50
CA PHE A 3 -49.13 9.29 -0.20
C PHE A 3 -48.68 10.68 0.27
N TRP A 4 -49.24 11.74 -0.31
CA TRP A 4 -49.00 13.14 0.09
C TRP A 4 -49.41 13.47 1.53
N PHE A 5 -50.48 12.91 2.05
CA PHE A 5 -50.86 13.11 3.45
C PHE A 5 -49.90 12.41 4.41
N ASP A 6 -49.50 11.19 4.08
CA ASP A 6 -48.50 10.44 4.88
C ASP A 6 -47.17 11.19 4.90
N LEU A 7 -46.73 11.77 3.76
CA LEU A 7 -45.50 12.55 3.66
C LEU A 7 -45.55 13.87 4.45
N LYS A 8 -46.65 14.62 4.30
CA LYS A 8 -46.86 15.88 5.05
C LYS A 8 -46.93 15.65 6.56
N TYR A 9 -47.52 14.55 6.95
CA TYR A 9 -47.55 14.13 8.35
C TYR A 9 -46.16 13.78 8.87
N ALA A 10 -45.43 12.96 8.16
CA ALA A 10 -44.04 12.59 8.48
C ALA A 10 -43.15 13.83 8.63
N TRP A 11 -43.23 14.79 7.70
CA TRP A 11 -42.53 16.06 7.77
C TRP A 11 -42.83 16.88 9.04
N ARG A 12 -44.09 17.01 9.40
CA ARG A 12 -44.48 17.72 10.63
C ARG A 12 -43.95 17.06 11.89
N VAL A 13 -43.97 15.73 11.93
CA VAL A 13 -43.46 14.95 13.06
C VAL A 13 -41.96 15.10 13.23
N LEU A 14 -41.21 15.13 12.12
CA LEU A 14 -39.76 15.33 12.13
C LEU A 14 -39.38 16.74 12.56
N ASN A 15 -40.08 17.74 12.09
CA ASN A 15 -39.80 19.15 12.43
C ASN A 15 -40.05 19.43 13.92
N LYS A 16 -40.99 18.72 14.54
CA LYS A 16 -41.29 18.82 15.98
C LYS A 16 -40.19 18.16 16.85
N SER A 17 -39.36 17.26 16.27
CA SER A 17 -38.32 16.51 16.96
C SER A 17 -36.99 16.59 16.22
N TRP A 18 -36.51 17.82 15.99
CA TRP A 18 -35.30 18.09 15.21
C TRP A 18 -34.04 17.43 15.77
N GLY A 19 -33.89 17.34 17.12
CA GLY A 19 -32.73 16.66 17.73
C GLY A 19 -32.65 15.17 17.39
N TYR A 20 -33.81 14.49 17.36
CA TYR A 20 -33.89 13.10 16.89
C TYR A 20 -33.48 12.96 15.42
N SER A 21 -34.04 13.85 14.57
CA SER A 21 -33.73 13.82 13.13
C SER A 21 -32.26 14.07 12.84
N LEU A 22 -31.66 15.02 13.57
CA LEU A 22 -30.22 15.33 13.47
C LEU A 22 -29.36 14.13 13.90
N MET A 23 -29.69 13.47 15.02
CA MET A 23 -28.99 12.32 15.51
C MET A 23 -29.03 11.14 14.50
N CYS A 24 -30.23 10.83 13.98
CA CYS A 24 -30.35 9.80 12.95
C CYS A 24 -29.60 10.18 11.66
N ALA A 25 -29.67 11.44 11.22
CA ALA A 25 -28.91 11.90 10.05
C ALA A 25 -27.39 11.79 10.27
N SER A 26 -26.90 12.13 11.47
CA SER A 26 -25.46 11.98 11.81
C SER A 26 -24.99 10.52 11.80
N VAL A 27 -25.81 9.60 12.33
CA VAL A 27 -25.51 8.16 12.30
C VAL A 27 -25.46 7.63 10.85
N VAL A 28 -26.44 8.03 10.01
CA VAL A 28 -26.42 7.70 8.57
C VAL A 28 -25.18 8.29 7.92
N ALA A 29 -24.86 9.56 8.19
CA ALA A 29 -23.71 10.24 7.61
C ALA A 29 -22.38 9.54 7.93
N LEU A 30 -22.14 9.20 9.19
CA LEU A 30 -20.92 8.48 9.61
C LEU A 30 -20.81 7.10 8.95
N SER A 31 -21.93 6.37 8.92
CA SER A 31 -21.97 5.02 8.31
C SER A 31 -21.73 5.07 6.81
N VAL A 32 -22.37 6.00 6.09
CA VAL A 32 -22.21 6.21 4.65
C VAL A 32 -20.79 6.68 4.33
N ALA A 33 -20.26 7.64 5.10
CA ALA A 33 -18.91 8.17 4.86
C ALA A 33 -17.85 7.07 4.90
N LEU A 34 -17.88 6.22 5.93
CA LEU A 34 -16.92 5.14 6.06
C LEU A 34 -17.12 4.05 4.99
N ALA A 35 -18.35 3.71 4.66
CA ALA A 35 -18.65 2.73 3.63
C ALA A 35 -18.14 3.18 2.26
N VAL A 36 -18.41 4.44 1.87
CA VAL A 36 -17.94 5.02 0.61
C VAL A 36 -16.43 5.12 0.58
N TRP A 37 -15.82 5.64 1.65
CA TRP A 37 -14.36 5.75 1.73
C TRP A 37 -13.67 4.38 1.58
N THR A 38 -14.15 3.36 2.29
CA THR A 38 -13.61 1.99 2.19
C THR A 38 -13.81 1.41 0.79
N TYR A 39 -15.00 1.65 0.19
CA TYR A 39 -15.29 1.20 -1.17
C TYR A 39 -14.35 1.86 -2.19
N VAL A 40 -14.15 3.18 -2.12
CA VAL A 40 -13.25 3.92 -3.02
C VAL A 40 -11.81 3.43 -2.87
N MET A 41 -11.34 3.21 -1.63
CA MET A 41 -10.01 2.64 -1.35
C MET A 41 -9.86 1.23 -1.94
N ALA A 42 -10.81 0.35 -1.68
CA ALA A 42 -10.79 -1.01 -2.20
C ALA A 42 -10.87 -1.02 -3.73
N TYR A 43 -11.75 -0.19 -4.32
CA TYR A 43 -11.89 -0.09 -5.75
C TYR A 43 -10.61 0.37 -6.43
N SER A 44 -9.97 1.44 -5.93
CA SER A 44 -8.74 1.98 -6.51
C SER A 44 -7.60 0.97 -6.54
N GLN A 45 -7.58 0.05 -5.57
CA GLN A 45 -6.54 -0.95 -5.44
C GLN A 45 -6.84 -2.27 -6.15
N LEU A 46 -8.11 -2.69 -6.19
CA LEU A 46 -8.49 -4.03 -6.65
C LEU A 46 -9.16 -4.06 -8.04
N TRP A 47 -9.86 -3.00 -8.43
CA TRP A 47 -10.73 -3.02 -9.61
C TRP A 47 -10.58 -1.84 -10.55
N LYS A 48 -9.84 -0.77 -10.17
CA LYS A 48 -9.64 0.38 -11.07
C LYS A 48 -8.88 -0.07 -12.33
N PRO A 49 -9.44 0.06 -13.55
CA PRO A 49 -8.75 -0.30 -14.79
C PRO A 49 -7.44 0.49 -14.96
N LEU A 50 -6.49 -0.07 -15.70
CA LEU A 50 -5.17 0.55 -15.95
C LEU A 50 -5.25 1.69 -16.98
N GLY A 51 -6.14 2.60 -16.91
CA GLY A 51 -6.15 3.84 -17.70
C GLY A 51 -6.14 3.71 -19.24
N PHE A 52 -6.26 2.49 -19.80
CA PHE A 52 -6.28 2.23 -21.25
C PHE A 52 -7.31 1.14 -21.63
N PRO A 53 -7.86 1.17 -22.86
CA PRO A 53 -8.86 0.23 -23.32
C PRO A 53 -8.37 -1.23 -23.30
N GLY A 54 -9.21 -2.16 -22.88
CA GLY A 54 -8.89 -3.59 -22.89
C GLY A 54 -7.87 -4.03 -21.84
N SER A 55 -7.59 -3.19 -20.82
CA SER A 55 -6.63 -3.51 -19.77
C SER A 55 -6.99 -4.75 -18.94
N GLU A 56 -8.27 -5.17 -18.94
CA GLU A 56 -8.73 -6.40 -18.31
C GLU A 56 -8.19 -7.68 -18.96
N ARG A 57 -7.72 -7.58 -20.22
CA ARG A 57 -7.10 -8.70 -20.95
C ARG A 57 -5.59 -8.82 -20.76
N TRP A 58 -5.02 -7.94 -19.94
CA TRP A 58 -3.58 -7.91 -19.67
C TRP A 58 -3.22 -8.73 -18.44
N TYR A 59 -2.24 -9.61 -18.60
CA TYR A 59 -1.74 -10.49 -17.55
C TYR A 59 -0.23 -10.37 -17.44
N SER A 60 0.27 -10.37 -16.20
CA SER A 60 1.69 -10.50 -15.91
C SER A 60 2.04 -11.97 -15.78
N VAL A 61 3.13 -12.39 -16.43
CA VAL A 61 3.73 -13.72 -16.23
C VAL A 61 4.64 -13.63 -15.01
N GLN A 62 4.35 -14.40 -14.00
CA GLN A 62 5.12 -14.42 -12.77
C GLN A 62 5.62 -15.82 -12.46
N LEU A 63 6.84 -15.91 -11.95
CA LEU A 63 7.47 -17.16 -11.54
C LEU A 63 7.50 -17.28 -10.02
N ALA A 64 7.21 -18.48 -9.51
CA ALA A 64 7.24 -18.81 -8.09
C ALA A 64 8.01 -20.13 -7.87
N ALA A 65 8.56 -20.28 -6.68
CA ALA A 65 9.25 -21.51 -6.29
C ALA A 65 8.30 -22.71 -6.17
N ASP A 66 7.13 -22.47 -5.61
CA ASP A 66 6.06 -23.44 -5.45
C ASP A 66 4.68 -22.80 -5.66
N ALA A 67 3.62 -23.58 -5.56
CA ALA A 67 2.25 -23.11 -5.78
C ALA A 67 1.79 -22.09 -4.72
N SER A 68 2.33 -22.14 -3.50
CA SER A 68 1.99 -21.29 -2.37
C SER A 68 2.88 -20.04 -2.29
N ALA A 69 4.08 -20.09 -2.85
CA ALA A 69 5.04 -18.98 -2.80
C ALA A 69 4.55 -17.74 -3.53
N THR A 70 4.97 -16.57 -3.03
CA THR A 70 4.73 -15.29 -3.69
C THR A 70 5.43 -15.26 -5.04
N ALA A 71 4.65 -15.18 -6.10
CA ALA A 71 5.17 -15.06 -7.45
C ALA A 71 5.74 -13.66 -7.72
N ARG A 72 6.74 -13.56 -8.60
CA ARG A 72 7.39 -12.31 -8.97
C ARG A 72 7.40 -12.13 -10.50
N PRO A 73 7.16 -10.92 -11.00
CA PRO A 73 7.24 -10.61 -12.43
C PRO A 73 8.70 -10.41 -12.87
N ALA A 74 9.57 -11.35 -12.52
CA ALA A 74 11.01 -11.26 -12.76
C ALA A 74 11.46 -12.51 -13.52
N VAL A 75 11.67 -12.37 -14.82
CA VAL A 75 12.06 -13.43 -15.76
C VAL A 75 13.37 -13.00 -16.42
N ASP A 76 14.34 -13.88 -16.50
CA ASP A 76 15.57 -13.61 -17.25
C ASP A 76 15.32 -13.58 -18.76
N ALA A 77 16.21 -12.93 -19.50
CA ALA A 77 16.03 -12.72 -20.94
C ALA A 77 15.99 -14.03 -21.74
N TYR A 78 16.72 -15.08 -21.33
CA TYR A 78 16.69 -16.39 -22.00
C TYR A 78 15.33 -17.05 -21.84
N THR A 79 14.81 -17.13 -20.62
CA THR A 79 13.48 -17.68 -20.34
C THR A 79 12.38 -16.90 -21.09
N TYR A 80 12.51 -15.57 -21.17
CA TYR A 80 11.57 -14.76 -21.96
C TYR A 80 11.64 -15.08 -23.45
N GLN A 81 12.82 -15.30 -24.03
CA GLN A 81 12.96 -15.72 -25.43
C GLN A 81 12.35 -17.10 -25.69
N GLU A 82 12.48 -18.05 -24.75
CA GLU A 82 11.80 -19.34 -24.84
C GLU A 82 10.28 -19.22 -24.74
N MET A 83 9.77 -18.29 -23.93
CA MET A 83 8.33 -17.96 -23.91
C MET A 83 7.85 -17.39 -25.25
N LEU A 84 8.62 -16.50 -25.88
CA LEU A 84 8.31 -15.95 -27.21
C LEU A 84 8.21 -17.03 -28.28
N LYS A 85 9.15 -17.99 -28.29
CA LYS A 85 9.15 -19.11 -29.26
C LYS A 85 7.91 -19.99 -29.16
N ARG A 86 7.31 -20.11 -27.97
CA ARG A 86 6.16 -20.98 -27.69
C ARG A 86 4.82 -20.26 -27.64
N ASN A 87 4.82 -18.93 -27.62
CA ASN A 87 3.59 -18.16 -27.61
C ASN A 87 2.88 -18.26 -28.95
N ARG A 88 1.71 -18.93 -28.98
CA ARG A 88 0.85 -19.07 -30.18
C ARG A 88 -0.56 -18.54 -29.93
N SER A 89 -0.99 -18.55 -28.66
CA SER A 89 -2.38 -18.29 -28.28
C SER A 89 -2.62 -16.88 -27.77
N ALA A 90 -1.59 -16.16 -27.30
CA ALA A 90 -1.75 -14.77 -26.87
C ALA A 90 -1.63 -13.84 -28.10
N ASP A 91 -2.47 -12.78 -28.13
CA ASP A 91 -2.40 -11.75 -29.17
C ASP A 91 -1.06 -11.04 -29.17
N TYR A 92 -0.51 -10.84 -27.97
CA TYR A 92 0.78 -10.20 -27.80
C TYR A 92 1.46 -10.68 -26.51
N LEU A 93 2.75 -10.97 -26.60
CA LEU A 93 3.65 -11.20 -25.48
C LEU A 93 4.76 -10.15 -25.55
N GLY A 94 4.70 -9.18 -24.66
CA GLY A 94 5.71 -8.15 -24.50
C GLY A 94 6.42 -8.26 -23.17
N ALA A 95 7.42 -7.41 -22.96
CA ALA A 95 8.10 -7.27 -21.67
C ALA A 95 8.62 -5.85 -21.48
N TYR A 96 8.86 -5.52 -20.22
CA TYR A 96 9.58 -4.31 -19.87
C TYR A 96 10.64 -4.60 -18.81
N ALA A 97 11.70 -3.79 -18.79
CA ALA A 97 12.67 -3.72 -17.73
C ALA A 97 12.67 -2.31 -17.15
N THR A 98 12.53 -2.21 -15.83
CA THR A 98 12.60 -0.93 -15.13
C THR A 98 14.04 -0.52 -14.91
N ARG A 99 14.36 0.74 -15.16
CA ARG A 99 15.65 1.32 -14.83
C ARG A 99 15.52 2.80 -14.48
N ALA A 100 16.51 3.35 -13.81
CA ALA A 100 16.68 4.79 -13.75
C ALA A 100 17.37 5.25 -15.04
N ALA A 101 16.96 6.37 -15.61
CA ALA A 101 17.64 7.04 -16.72
C ALA A 101 18.00 8.45 -16.30
N VAL A 102 19.10 8.96 -16.84
CA VAL A 102 19.59 10.30 -16.55
C VAL A 102 19.31 11.20 -17.74
N LEU A 103 18.44 12.18 -17.55
CA LEU A 103 18.26 13.26 -18.51
C LEU A 103 19.25 14.37 -18.20
N SER A 104 20.19 14.62 -19.10
CA SER A 104 21.16 15.69 -18.98
C SER A 104 20.76 16.88 -19.86
N GLU A 105 20.56 18.05 -19.25
CA GLU A 105 20.21 19.29 -19.91
C GLU A 105 21.17 20.42 -19.46
N GLY A 106 22.12 20.77 -20.30
CA GLY A 106 23.14 21.78 -19.95
C GLY A 106 23.98 21.36 -18.75
N GLN A 107 23.90 22.12 -17.66
CA GLN A 107 24.56 21.83 -16.38
C GLN A 107 23.69 21.11 -15.38
N ALA A 108 22.40 20.92 -15.70
CA ALA A 108 21.45 20.20 -14.87
C ALA A 108 21.30 18.77 -15.36
N SER A 109 21.18 17.84 -14.45
CA SER A 109 20.84 16.46 -14.75
C SER A 109 19.79 15.96 -13.77
N ASN A 110 18.78 15.29 -14.32
CA ASN A 110 17.65 14.79 -13.59
C ASN A 110 17.53 13.27 -13.79
N THR A 111 17.23 12.56 -12.72
CA THR A 111 16.91 11.14 -12.84
C THR A 111 15.46 10.99 -13.21
N LEU A 112 15.21 10.22 -14.24
CA LEU A 112 13.90 9.84 -14.69
C LEU A 112 13.68 8.34 -14.42
N ARG A 113 12.48 8.01 -14.04
CA ARG A 113 12.02 6.62 -14.00
C ARG A 113 11.81 6.15 -15.43
N SER A 114 12.64 5.23 -15.88
CA SER A 114 12.64 4.73 -17.24
C SER A 114 12.19 3.28 -17.32
N ALA A 115 11.56 2.93 -18.43
CA ALA A 115 11.35 1.54 -18.82
C ALA A 115 11.94 1.28 -20.21
N ALA A 116 12.77 0.25 -20.30
CA ALA A 116 13.06 -0.37 -21.59
C ALA A 116 11.92 -1.34 -21.91
N ILE A 117 11.21 -1.14 -23.01
CA ILE A 117 10.00 -1.88 -23.36
C ILE A 117 10.10 -2.52 -24.75
N THR A 118 9.48 -3.69 -24.93
CA THR A 118 9.36 -4.28 -26.26
C THR A 118 8.61 -3.29 -27.18
N PRO A 119 9.05 -3.11 -28.45
CA PRO A 119 8.60 -2.00 -29.29
C PRO A 119 7.07 -1.85 -29.41
N ARG A 120 6.34 -2.95 -29.59
CA ARG A 120 4.87 -2.90 -29.75
C ARG A 120 4.09 -2.77 -28.44
N LEU A 121 4.74 -2.71 -27.29
CA LEU A 121 4.06 -2.71 -25.99
C LEU A 121 3.15 -1.49 -25.80
N LEU A 122 3.60 -0.30 -26.19
CA LEU A 122 2.76 0.91 -26.13
C LEU A 122 1.62 0.85 -27.17
N ALA A 123 1.90 0.42 -28.38
CA ALA A 123 0.88 0.26 -29.41
C ALA A 123 -0.21 -0.76 -29.01
N ALA A 124 0.16 -1.82 -28.26
CA ALA A 124 -0.79 -2.82 -27.76
C ALA A 124 -1.79 -2.25 -26.74
N THR A 125 -1.50 -1.10 -26.09
CA THR A 125 -2.46 -0.39 -25.22
C THR A 125 -3.59 0.30 -26.00
N GLN A 126 -3.46 0.45 -27.31
CA GLN A 126 -4.39 1.17 -28.19
C GLN A 126 -4.56 2.66 -27.83
N VAL A 127 -3.62 3.23 -27.11
CA VAL A 127 -3.59 4.66 -26.78
C VAL A 127 -2.65 5.36 -27.77
N ALA A 128 -3.18 6.31 -28.51
CA ALA A 128 -2.38 7.12 -29.40
C ALA A 128 -1.51 8.11 -28.62
N PRO A 129 -0.26 8.36 -29.01
CA PRO A 129 0.55 9.41 -28.41
C PRO A 129 -0.08 10.78 -28.68
N LEU A 130 0.17 11.74 -27.78
CA LEU A 130 -0.29 13.12 -27.93
C LEU A 130 0.47 13.81 -29.07
N HIS A 131 1.77 13.55 -29.19
CA HIS A 131 2.63 14.04 -30.27
C HIS A 131 3.50 12.89 -30.77
N GLY A 132 3.77 12.84 -32.07
CA GLY A 132 4.67 11.87 -32.69
C GLY A 132 4.08 10.47 -32.83
N ARG A 133 4.90 9.44 -32.60
CA ARG A 133 4.56 8.01 -32.79
C ARG A 133 4.98 7.16 -31.60
N THR A 134 4.44 5.94 -31.53
CA THR A 134 4.96 4.88 -30.66
C THR A 134 6.18 4.20 -31.31
N PHE A 135 6.84 3.28 -30.57
CA PHE A 135 7.96 2.52 -31.14
C PHE A 135 7.49 1.56 -32.23
N GLU A 136 8.33 1.39 -33.24
CA GLU A 136 8.23 0.40 -34.30
C GLU A 136 9.18 -0.78 -34.01
N GLU A 137 8.95 -1.91 -34.66
CA GLU A 137 9.84 -3.08 -34.53
C GLU A 137 11.31 -2.77 -34.86
N ALA A 138 11.53 -1.86 -35.82
CA ALA A 138 12.85 -1.42 -36.21
C ALA A 138 13.62 -0.72 -35.08
N ASP A 139 12.90 -0.01 -34.19
CA ASP A 139 13.52 0.69 -33.05
C ASP A 139 14.14 -0.29 -32.02
N GLY A 140 13.63 -1.52 -31.96
CA GLY A 140 14.12 -2.59 -31.07
C GLY A 140 15.29 -3.40 -31.63
N GLN A 141 15.72 -3.16 -32.86
CA GLN A 141 16.83 -3.91 -33.46
C GLN A 141 18.19 -3.44 -32.93
N ALA A 142 19.14 -4.37 -32.87
CA ALA A 142 20.52 -4.02 -32.54
C ALA A 142 21.09 -3.06 -33.60
N GLY A 143 21.71 -1.97 -33.15
CA GLY A 143 22.27 -0.94 -34.05
C GLY A 143 21.26 0.12 -34.53
N SER A 144 19.96 0.01 -34.20
CA SER A 144 19.01 1.09 -34.50
C SER A 144 19.35 2.38 -33.75
N ALA A 145 18.90 3.52 -34.26
CA ALA A 145 19.02 4.79 -33.59
C ALA A 145 18.45 4.75 -32.16
N ALA A 146 19.07 5.48 -31.25
CA ALA A 146 18.53 5.63 -29.90
C ALA A 146 17.32 6.57 -29.93
N VAL A 147 16.15 6.05 -29.56
CA VAL A 147 14.90 6.82 -29.52
C VAL A 147 14.23 6.72 -28.16
N ALA A 148 13.43 7.72 -27.80
CA ALA A 148 12.66 7.73 -26.57
C ALA A 148 11.26 8.33 -26.77
N ILE A 149 10.34 7.93 -25.90
CA ILE A 149 9.01 8.49 -25.75
C ILE A 149 8.91 9.08 -24.34
N LEU A 150 8.40 10.29 -24.22
CA LEU A 150 8.27 10.99 -22.95
C LEU A 150 6.85 10.84 -22.37
N SER A 151 6.76 10.87 -21.04
CA SER A 151 5.47 11.08 -20.38
C SER A 151 5.04 12.55 -20.56
N TYR A 152 3.73 12.81 -20.38
CA TYR A 152 3.19 14.15 -20.43
C TYR A 152 3.88 15.07 -19.41
N ASP A 153 4.06 14.60 -18.19
CA ASP A 153 4.64 15.37 -17.11
C ASP A 153 6.13 15.65 -17.34
N THR A 154 6.88 14.68 -17.87
CA THR A 154 8.29 14.88 -18.27
C THR A 154 8.42 15.94 -19.36
N TRP A 155 7.55 15.86 -20.37
CA TRP A 155 7.52 16.85 -21.45
C TRP A 155 7.19 18.26 -20.93
N GLN A 156 6.24 18.41 -20.01
CA GLN A 156 5.90 19.69 -19.40
C GLN A 156 7.02 20.23 -18.49
N ASN A 157 7.56 19.38 -17.63
CA ASN A 157 8.48 19.82 -16.56
C ASN A 157 9.89 20.08 -17.05
N TYR A 158 10.38 19.32 -18.04
CA TYR A 158 11.76 19.43 -18.51
C TYR A 158 11.89 20.05 -19.89
N PHE A 159 10.85 20.06 -20.70
CA PHE A 159 10.86 20.62 -22.05
C PHE A 159 9.83 21.73 -22.24
N ALA A 160 9.32 22.30 -21.14
CA ALA A 160 8.37 23.42 -21.12
C ALA A 160 7.13 23.24 -22.02
N GLY A 161 6.73 21.99 -22.28
CA GLY A 161 5.60 21.70 -23.15
C GLY A 161 5.80 22.07 -24.63
N ASP A 162 7.04 22.10 -25.11
CA ASP A 162 7.37 22.47 -26.49
C ASP A 162 6.67 21.53 -27.51
N PRO A 163 5.72 22.04 -28.31
CA PRO A 163 5.02 21.21 -29.32
C PRO A 163 5.97 20.65 -30.41
N ALA A 164 7.12 21.26 -30.64
CA ALA A 164 8.12 20.82 -31.60
C ALA A 164 9.17 19.87 -31.00
N ILE A 165 8.88 19.21 -29.89
CA ILE A 165 9.83 18.29 -29.21
C ILE A 165 10.12 17.04 -30.05
N VAL A 166 9.15 16.57 -30.84
CA VAL A 166 9.30 15.38 -31.69
C VAL A 166 10.39 15.64 -32.75
N GLY A 167 11.35 14.73 -32.82
CA GLY A 167 12.53 14.84 -33.69
C GLY A 167 13.72 15.53 -33.03
N LYS A 168 13.56 16.24 -31.90
CA LYS A 168 14.68 16.80 -31.17
C LYS A 168 15.46 15.71 -30.43
N THR A 169 16.75 15.99 -30.21
CA THR A 169 17.64 15.10 -29.50
C THR A 169 17.78 15.55 -28.03
N ALA A 170 17.52 14.67 -27.10
CA ALA A 170 17.84 14.83 -25.69
C ALA A 170 19.00 13.90 -25.31
N ARG A 171 19.76 14.24 -24.28
CA ARG A 171 20.82 13.40 -23.78
C ARG A 171 20.32 12.56 -22.62
N ILE A 172 20.18 11.24 -22.84
CA ILE A 172 19.71 10.28 -21.85
C ILE A 172 20.83 9.24 -21.63
N ASP A 173 21.24 9.04 -20.39
CA ASP A 173 22.34 8.13 -20.01
C ASP A 173 23.61 8.39 -20.83
N SER A 174 24.01 9.67 -20.94
CA SER A 174 25.17 10.12 -21.75
C SER A 174 25.04 9.87 -23.25
N THR A 175 23.97 9.29 -23.72
CA THR A 175 23.72 8.97 -25.14
C THR A 175 22.75 10.00 -25.75
N PRO A 176 23.03 10.52 -26.95
CA PRO A 176 22.04 11.33 -27.68
C PRO A 176 20.89 10.43 -28.13
N VAL A 177 19.67 10.77 -27.71
CA VAL A 177 18.45 10.01 -27.94
C VAL A 177 17.43 10.92 -28.60
N GLN A 178 16.88 10.50 -29.73
CA GLN A 178 15.84 11.27 -30.43
C GLN A 178 14.47 11.05 -29.78
N ILE A 179 13.76 12.12 -29.47
CA ILE A 179 12.39 12.05 -28.97
C ILE A 179 11.45 11.78 -30.13
N VAL A 180 10.75 10.63 -30.13
CA VAL A 180 9.84 10.22 -31.23
C VAL A 180 8.38 10.37 -30.86
N GLY A 181 8.05 10.57 -29.58
CA GLY A 181 6.66 10.74 -29.16
C GLY A 181 6.51 11.24 -27.73
N VAL A 182 5.31 11.70 -27.42
CA VAL A 182 4.86 12.12 -26.09
C VAL A 182 3.53 11.41 -25.78
N MET A 183 3.43 10.72 -24.66
CA MET A 183 2.18 10.06 -24.26
C MET A 183 1.20 11.09 -23.68
N PRO A 184 -0.12 10.84 -23.77
CA PRO A 184 -1.13 11.76 -23.24
C PRO A 184 -1.09 11.84 -21.72
N LYS A 185 -1.66 12.92 -21.17
CA LYS A 185 -1.81 13.10 -19.71
C LYS A 185 -2.61 11.95 -19.11
N ASN A 186 -2.19 11.51 -17.92
CA ASN A 186 -2.79 10.38 -17.21
C ASN A 186 -2.65 9.02 -17.94
N PHE A 187 -1.75 8.91 -18.90
CA PHE A 187 -1.39 7.62 -19.46
C PHE A 187 -0.60 6.85 -18.40
N PHE A 188 -1.26 5.89 -17.79
CA PHE A 188 -0.66 5.02 -16.80
C PHE A 188 -0.55 3.60 -17.35
N GLN A 189 0.68 3.13 -17.44
CA GLN A 189 0.99 1.75 -17.78
C GLN A 189 1.84 1.14 -16.65
N PHE A 190 1.25 0.31 -15.80
CA PHE A 190 1.89 -0.51 -14.77
C PHE A 190 2.72 0.21 -13.70
N GLN A 191 3.43 1.29 -14.05
CA GLN A 191 4.22 2.17 -13.19
C GLN A 191 4.31 3.57 -13.83
N ASP A 192 4.52 4.60 -13.00
CA ASP A 192 4.71 5.98 -13.46
C ASP A 192 6.09 6.14 -14.10
N PHE A 193 6.25 5.65 -15.30
CA PHE A 193 7.46 5.90 -16.06
C PHE A 193 7.44 7.32 -16.65
N GLU A 194 8.58 7.97 -16.57
CA GLU A 194 8.80 9.33 -17.07
C GLU A 194 9.34 9.29 -18.50
N VAL A 195 10.02 8.21 -18.87
CA VAL A 195 10.56 7.97 -20.21
C VAL A 195 10.50 6.50 -20.57
N TRP A 196 10.18 6.20 -21.79
CA TRP A 196 10.27 4.85 -22.37
C TRP A 196 11.36 4.82 -23.42
N GLN A 197 12.07 3.71 -23.49
CA GLN A 197 13.08 3.41 -24.52
C GLN A 197 12.80 2.02 -25.10
N PRO A 198 13.14 1.76 -26.36
CA PRO A 198 12.94 0.44 -26.93
C PRO A 198 13.89 -0.59 -26.32
N LEU A 199 13.39 -1.72 -25.94
CA LEU A 199 14.16 -2.85 -25.45
C LEU A 199 14.85 -3.55 -26.63
N LYS A 200 16.18 -3.44 -26.68
CA LYS A 200 16.99 -4.11 -27.69
C LYS A 200 17.42 -5.48 -27.15
N LEU A 201 16.69 -6.52 -27.53
CA LEU A 201 16.97 -7.89 -27.13
C LEU A 201 17.91 -8.57 -28.12
N ALA A 202 19.18 -8.72 -27.75
CA ALA A 202 20.09 -9.62 -28.45
C ALA A 202 19.71 -11.09 -28.15
N PRO A 203 19.97 -12.04 -29.06
CA PRO A 203 19.86 -13.46 -28.76
C PRO A 203 20.75 -13.84 -27.57
N VAL A 204 20.19 -14.50 -26.57
CA VAL A 204 20.89 -14.95 -25.37
C VAL A 204 21.10 -16.46 -25.50
N PRO A 205 22.34 -16.95 -25.76
CA PRO A 205 22.61 -18.37 -25.97
C PRO A 205 22.41 -19.21 -24.72
N ARG A 206 22.66 -18.63 -23.53
CA ARG A 206 22.54 -19.32 -22.23
C ARG A 206 21.92 -18.40 -21.19
N PRO A 207 21.21 -18.92 -20.19
CA PRO A 207 20.59 -18.09 -19.15
C PRO A 207 21.54 -17.15 -18.40
N ARG A 208 22.81 -17.51 -18.30
CA ARG A 208 23.87 -16.74 -17.60
C ARG A 208 24.48 -15.62 -18.45
N ASP A 209 24.27 -15.65 -19.76
CA ASP A 209 24.90 -14.70 -20.68
C ASP A 209 24.23 -13.30 -20.62
N SER A 210 23.15 -13.15 -19.86
CA SER A 210 22.47 -11.87 -19.64
C SER A 210 22.02 -11.73 -18.20
N SER A 211 22.37 -10.59 -17.59
CA SER A 211 21.84 -10.16 -16.28
C SER A 211 20.48 -9.45 -16.38
N LEU A 212 19.95 -9.31 -17.60
CA LEU A 212 18.72 -8.56 -17.85
C LEU A 212 17.50 -9.29 -17.29
N VAL A 213 16.82 -8.65 -16.35
CA VAL A 213 15.56 -9.12 -15.75
C VAL A 213 14.40 -8.39 -16.37
N LEU A 214 13.45 -9.13 -16.89
CA LEU A 214 12.30 -8.66 -17.61
C LEU A 214 11.01 -8.94 -16.82
N SER A 215 10.02 -8.09 -16.99
CA SER A 215 8.64 -8.29 -16.52
C SER A 215 7.73 -8.59 -17.73
N PRO A 216 7.45 -9.86 -18.01
CA PRO A 216 6.64 -10.22 -19.17
C PRO A 216 5.16 -9.91 -18.96
N LEU A 217 4.53 -9.43 -20.03
CA LEU A 217 3.12 -9.07 -20.10
C LEU A 217 2.47 -9.75 -21.29
N ILE A 218 1.31 -10.32 -21.06
CA ILE A 218 0.50 -10.99 -22.07
C ILE A 218 -0.79 -10.22 -22.30
N VAL A 219 -1.14 -10.02 -23.57
CA VAL A 219 -2.47 -9.57 -23.97
C VAL A 219 -3.24 -10.77 -24.47
N LEU A 220 -4.32 -11.11 -23.78
CA LEU A 220 -5.17 -12.24 -24.14
C LEU A 220 -6.10 -11.85 -25.31
N GLY A 221 -6.15 -12.66 -26.35
CA GLY A 221 -7.03 -12.47 -27.50
C GLY A 221 -8.50 -12.61 -27.14
N LYS A 222 -9.37 -11.94 -27.92
CA LYS A 222 -10.82 -12.10 -27.77
C LYS A 222 -11.22 -13.57 -28.02
N GLY A 223 -11.80 -14.22 -27.01
CA GLY A 223 -12.24 -15.61 -27.08
C GLY A 223 -11.15 -16.66 -26.79
N GLN A 224 -9.93 -16.24 -26.51
CA GLN A 224 -8.84 -17.15 -26.13
C GLN A 224 -8.93 -17.58 -24.66
N SER A 225 -8.52 -18.83 -24.41
CA SER A 225 -8.52 -19.38 -23.04
C SER A 225 -7.22 -19.00 -22.30
N LEU A 226 -7.37 -18.45 -21.11
CA LEU A 226 -6.24 -18.18 -20.21
C LEU A 226 -5.44 -19.45 -19.89
N ASN A 227 -6.13 -20.60 -19.78
CA ASN A 227 -5.48 -21.88 -19.49
C ASN A 227 -4.58 -22.37 -20.63
N THR A 228 -4.94 -22.09 -21.89
CA THR A 228 -4.11 -22.43 -23.04
C THR A 228 -2.81 -21.65 -23.02
N VAL A 229 -2.87 -20.32 -22.81
CA VAL A 229 -1.69 -19.47 -22.70
C VAL A 229 -0.84 -19.88 -21.49
N LEU A 230 -1.48 -20.18 -20.35
CA LEU A 230 -0.77 -20.66 -19.16
C LEU A 230 -0.02 -21.97 -19.44
N SER A 231 -0.60 -22.90 -20.20
CA SER A 231 0.07 -24.16 -20.54
C SER A 231 1.26 -23.95 -21.47
N GLU A 232 1.20 -23.02 -22.42
CA GLU A 232 2.33 -22.63 -23.27
C GLU A 232 3.48 -22.02 -22.46
N MET A 233 3.16 -21.10 -21.52
CA MET A 233 4.17 -20.50 -20.63
C MET A 233 4.80 -21.53 -19.68
N LYS A 234 3.99 -22.47 -19.16
CA LYS A 234 4.50 -23.59 -18.36
C LYS A 234 5.43 -24.49 -19.14
N ALA A 235 5.10 -24.79 -20.40
CA ALA A 235 5.94 -25.59 -21.28
C ALA A 235 7.29 -24.90 -21.58
N ALA A 236 7.28 -23.56 -21.79
CA ALA A 236 8.51 -22.80 -21.96
C ALA A 236 9.43 -22.91 -20.73
N VAL A 237 8.86 -22.66 -19.54
CA VAL A 237 9.61 -22.72 -18.27
C VAL A 237 10.06 -24.15 -17.98
N ALA A 238 9.26 -25.18 -18.28
CA ALA A 238 9.65 -26.57 -18.08
C ALA A 238 10.86 -26.96 -18.94
N THR A 239 10.94 -26.50 -20.20
CA THR A 239 12.12 -26.71 -21.06
C THR A 239 13.36 -26.07 -20.46
N VAL A 240 13.27 -24.80 -20.04
CA VAL A 240 14.39 -24.10 -19.41
C VAL A 240 14.85 -24.81 -18.13
N ASN A 241 13.90 -25.29 -17.31
CA ASN A 241 14.22 -26.05 -16.10
C ASN A 241 14.84 -27.43 -16.38
N SER A 242 14.47 -28.07 -17.49
CA SER A 242 15.05 -29.33 -17.92
C SER A 242 16.48 -29.15 -18.43
N ASP A 243 16.71 -28.11 -19.23
CA ASP A 243 18.02 -27.82 -19.83
C ASP A 243 19.02 -27.28 -18.80
N TYR A 244 18.52 -26.58 -17.76
CA TYR A 244 19.33 -25.92 -16.73
C TYR A 244 18.76 -26.15 -15.32
N PRO A 245 18.72 -27.37 -14.80
CA PRO A 245 18.05 -27.71 -13.55
C PRO A 245 18.63 -27.00 -12.33
N ASP A 246 19.94 -26.75 -12.32
CA ASP A 246 20.64 -26.12 -11.21
C ASP A 246 20.35 -24.62 -11.07
N LEU A 247 19.94 -23.97 -12.17
CA LEU A 247 19.70 -22.52 -12.20
C LEU A 247 18.31 -22.11 -11.75
N PHE A 248 17.31 -22.97 -11.98
CA PHE A 248 15.89 -22.59 -11.91
C PHE A 248 15.05 -23.35 -10.88
N ASN A 249 15.69 -24.11 -9.97
CA ASN A 249 14.99 -24.86 -8.90
C ASN A 249 14.01 -24.02 -8.08
N SER A 250 14.22 -22.71 -7.99
CA SER A 250 13.36 -21.78 -7.25
C SER A 250 12.28 -21.08 -8.11
N ARG A 251 12.08 -21.48 -9.38
CA ARG A 251 11.18 -20.78 -10.32
C ARG A 251 10.37 -21.77 -11.17
N ARG A 252 9.80 -22.79 -10.53
CA ARG A 252 9.14 -23.90 -11.24
C ARG A 252 7.68 -23.65 -11.60
N HIS A 253 7.01 -22.75 -10.87
CA HIS A 253 5.60 -22.51 -11.05
C HIS A 253 5.33 -21.20 -11.78
N VAL A 254 4.61 -21.29 -12.90
CA VAL A 254 4.15 -20.13 -13.67
C VAL A 254 2.77 -19.74 -13.20
N LYS A 255 2.57 -18.47 -12.89
CA LYS A 255 1.27 -17.86 -12.58
C LYS A 255 1.00 -16.73 -13.57
N LEU A 256 -0.22 -16.69 -14.12
CA LEU A 256 -0.73 -15.55 -14.86
C LEU A 256 -1.63 -14.73 -13.92
N ILE A 257 -1.17 -13.54 -13.59
CA ILE A 257 -1.87 -12.65 -12.68
C ILE A 257 -2.39 -11.45 -13.49
N PRO A 258 -3.69 -11.07 -13.37
CA PRO A 258 -4.16 -9.85 -14.02
C PRO A 258 -3.21 -8.69 -13.76
N ALA A 259 -2.82 -7.94 -14.79
CA ALA A 259 -1.83 -6.88 -14.69
C ALA A 259 -2.20 -5.84 -13.63
N LEU A 260 -3.51 -5.60 -13.48
CA LEU A 260 -4.07 -4.77 -12.42
C LEU A 260 -3.64 -5.23 -11.01
N ARG A 261 -3.57 -6.54 -10.77
CA ARG A 261 -3.22 -7.13 -9.46
C ARG A 261 -1.72 -7.33 -9.25
N MET A 262 -0.90 -7.00 -10.23
CA MET A 262 0.55 -7.24 -10.17
C MET A 262 1.21 -6.58 -8.95
N PHE A 263 0.68 -5.45 -8.50
CA PHE A 263 1.23 -4.66 -7.40
C PHE A 263 0.40 -4.68 -6.11
N THR A 264 -0.78 -5.34 -6.09
CA THR A 264 -1.74 -5.26 -4.96
C THR A 264 -1.74 -6.49 -4.06
N HIS A 265 -1.00 -7.54 -4.37
CA HIS A 265 -1.02 -8.78 -3.58
C HIS A 265 -0.64 -8.62 -2.10
N SER A 266 0.29 -7.71 -1.80
CA SER A 266 0.74 -7.46 -0.43
C SER A 266 -0.27 -6.67 0.42
N GLU A 267 -1.23 -6.01 -0.21
CA GLU A 267 -2.17 -5.09 0.45
C GLU A 267 -3.55 -5.71 0.69
N THR A 268 -3.81 -6.88 0.09
CA THR A 268 -5.10 -7.58 0.22
C THR A 268 -5.55 -7.80 1.66
N PRO A 269 -4.70 -8.20 2.64
CA PRO A 269 -5.13 -8.37 4.02
C PRO A 269 -5.58 -7.06 4.67
N ILE A 270 -4.90 -5.95 4.38
CA ILE A 270 -5.23 -4.61 4.90
C ILE A 270 -6.58 -4.16 4.36
N LEU A 271 -6.82 -4.36 3.06
CA LEU A 271 -8.10 -4.02 2.42
C LEU A 271 -9.25 -4.88 2.94
N ALA A 272 -9.02 -6.18 3.17
CA ALA A 272 -10.01 -7.07 3.78
C ALA A 272 -10.36 -6.61 5.20
N MET A 273 -9.39 -6.22 5.99
CA MET A 273 -9.58 -5.70 7.34
C MET A 273 -10.35 -4.38 7.33
N LEU A 274 -10.02 -3.45 6.44
CA LEU A 274 -10.78 -2.20 6.27
C LEU A 274 -12.23 -2.48 5.85
N GLY A 275 -12.45 -3.43 4.94
CA GLY A 275 -13.79 -3.89 4.55
C GLY A 275 -14.58 -4.47 5.71
N PHE A 276 -13.95 -5.30 6.54
CA PHE A 276 -14.56 -5.82 7.76
C PHE A 276 -14.95 -4.71 8.74
N MET A 277 -14.06 -3.74 8.97
CA MET A 277 -14.33 -2.60 9.84
C MET A 277 -15.46 -1.72 9.31
N ALA A 278 -15.53 -1.47 8.00
CA ALA A 278 -16.64 -0.74 7.39
C ALA A 278 -17.97 -1.48 7.56
N ALA A 279 -18.00 -2.79 7.36
CA ALA A 279 -19.18 -3.61 7.61
C ALA A 279 -19.61 -3.55 9.07
N ALA A 280 -18.67 -3.61 10.02
CA ALA A 280 -18.94 -3.50 11.45
C ALA A 280 -19.57 -2.14 11.79
N VAL A 281 -19.04 -1.04 11.24
CA VAL A 281 -19.61 0.32 11.47
C VAL A 281 -20.97 0.48 10.81
N LEU A 282 -21.21 -0.11 9.63
CA LEU A 282 -22.55 -0.14 9.03
C LEU A 282 -23.56 -0.87 9.91
N ILE A 283 -23.17 -2.02 10.48
CA ILE A 283 -24.02 -2.78 11.41
C ILE A 283 -24.29 -1.96 12.66
N LEU A 284 -23.28 -1.28 13.23
CA LEU A 284 -23.46 -0.36 14.36
C LEU A 284 -24.45 0.77 14.02
N GLY A 285 -24.31 1.38 12.84
CA GLY A 285 -25.26 2.37 12.35
C GLY A 285 -26.71 1.85 12.28
N CYS A 286 -26.88 0.64 11.75
CA CYS A 286 -28.20 -0.01 11.71
C CYS A 286 -28.76 -0.27 13.10
N VAL A 287 -27.96 -0.77 14.03
CA VAL A 287 -28.35 -1.05 15.42
C VAL A 287 -28.75 0.25 16.13
N ASN A 288 -27.94 1.31 16.00
CA ASN A 288 -28.19 2.60 16.63
C ASN A 288 -29.49 3.25 16.15
N ILE A 289 -29.72 3.32 14.84
CA ILE A 289 -30.95 3.86 14.28
C ILE A 289 -32.11 2.97 14.69
N SER A 290 -31.96 1.63 14.69
CA SER A 290 -33.01 0.71 15.17
C SER A 290 -33.41 0.97 16.62
N MET A 291 -32.44 1.24 17.50
CA MET A 291 -32.66 1.54 18.90
C MET A 291 -33.46 2.83 19.09
N VAL A 292 -33.02 3.89 18.43
CA VAL A 292 -33.65 5.21 18.50
C VAL A 292 -35.04 5.18 17.88
N PHE A 293 -35.18 4.47 16.76
CA PHE A 293 -36.47 4.31 16.10
C PHE A 293 -37.45 3.46 16.93
N LEU A 294 -36.98 2.38 17.55
CA LEU A 294 -37.78 1.55 18.46
C LEU A 294 -38.25 2.35 19.67
N ALA A 295 -37.39 3.19 20.26
CA ALA A 295 -37.78 4.07 21.38
C ALA A 295 -38.94 4.97 20.98
N ARG A 296 -38.86 5.62 19.83
CA ARG A 296 -39.91 6.50 19.29
C ARG A 296 -41.21 5.77 18.98
N LEU A 297 -41.13 4.58 18.40
CA LEU A 297 -42.32 3.79 18.11
C LEU A 297 -43.05 3.33 19.40
N LEU A 298 -42.27 3.05 20.47
CA LEU A 298 -42.85 2.68 21.78
C LEU A 298 -43.54 3.88 22.45
N GLU A 299 -42.99 5.09 22.37
CA GLU A 299 -43.65 6.32 22.85
C GLU A 299 -45.00 6.55 22.18
N ARG A 300 -45.13 6.17 20.91
CA ARG A 300 -46.35 6.35 20.09
C ARG A 300 -47.18 5.06 19.98
N SER A 301 -46.88 4.04 20.78
CA SER A 301 -47.53 2.73 20.69
C SER A 301 -49.05 2.80 20.89
N ARG A 302 -49.54 3.66 21.81
CA ARG A 302 -50.99 3.90 22.01
C ARG A 302 -51.65 4.51 20.77
N GLU A 303 -51.01 5.50 20.14
CA GLU A 303 -51.48 6.12 18.90
C GLU A 303 -51.58 5.07 17.78
N LEU A 304 -50.55 4.24 17.62
CA LEU A 304 -50.54 3.17 16.63
C LEU A 304 -51.58 2.09 16.90
N ALA A 305 -51.79 1.73 18.18
CA ALA A 305 -52.82 0.77 18.58
C ALA A 305 -54.25 1.31 18.32
N LEU A 306 -54.52 2.60 18.60
CA LEU A 306 -55.76 3.23 18.25
C LEU A 306 -56.04 3.23 16.74
N ARG A 307 -55.02 3.50 15.92
CA ARG A 307 -55.15 3.41 14.45
C ARG A 307 -55.47 1.99 13.98
N THR A 308 -54.86 1.00 14.59
CA THR A 308 -55.12 -0.41 14.29
C THR A 308 -56.57 -0.77 14.68
N ALA A 309 -57.02 -0.35 15.87
CA ALA A 309 -58.40 -0.55 16.32
C ALA A 309 -59.44 0.12 15.41
N LEU A 310 -59.09 1.26 14.77
CA LEU A 310 -59.88 1.97 13.78
C LEU A 310 -59.76 1.39 12.37
N GLY A 311 -59.13 0.21 12.19
CA GLY A 311 -59.08 -0.53 10.92
C GLY A 311 -57.84 -0.26 10.05
N ALA A 312 -56.78 0.36 10.57
CA ALA A 312 -55.53 0.51 9.82
C ALA A 312 -54.84 -0.84 9.63
N THR A 313 -54.54 -1.20 8.38
CA THR A 313 -53.83 -2.45 8.07
C THR A 313 -52.35 -2.35 8.50
N ARG A 314 -51.73 -3.52 8.83
CA ARG A 314 -50.33 -3.61 9.21
C ARG A 314 -49.40 -3.03 8.16
N GLY A 315 -49.70 -3.25 6.86
CA GLY A 315 -48.91 -2.69 5.75
C GLY A 315 -48.94 -1.16 5.69
N ARG A 316 -50.07 -0.53 6.08
CA ARG A 316 -50.22 0.92 6.14
C ARG A 316 -49.38 1.52 7.26
N LEU A 317 -49.36 0.88 8.43
CA LEU A 317 -48.50 1.28 9.55
C LEU A 317 -47.01 1.16 9.21
N LEU A 318 -46.62 0.02 8.62
CA LEU A 318 -45.26 -0.20 8.15
C LEU A 318 -44.83 0.89 7.14
N ARG A 319 -45.66 1.14 6.12
CA ARG A 319 -45.39 2.20 5.13
C ARG A 319 -45.20 3.56 5.76
N GLN A 320 -46.03 3.92 6.70
CA GLN A 320 -45.91 5.20 7.41
C GLN A 320 -44.60 5.30 8.19
N CYS A 321 -44.24 4.26 8.95
CA CYS A 321 -43.01 4.21 9.69
C CYS A 321 -41.77 4.30 8.77
N LEU A 322 -41.77 3.58 7.62
CA LEU A 322 -40.73 3.65 6.61
C LEU A 322 -40.58 5.03 5.99
N LEU A 323 -41.71 5.73 5.70
CA LEU A 323 -41.69 7.07 5.15
C LEU A 323 -41.14 8.11 6.14
N GLU A 324 -41.48 8.01 7.44
CA GLU A 324 -40.90 8.87 8.48
C GLU A 324 -39.36 8.73 8.54
N ALA A 325 -38.85 7.52 8.49
CA ALA A 325 -37.42 7.27 8.47
C ALA A 325 -36.76 7.70 7.13
N ALA A 326 -37.44 7.47 6.00
CA ALA A 326 -36.94 7.83 4.67
C ALA A 326 -36.65 9.33 4.49
N LEU A 327 -37.37 10.20 5.20
CA LEU A 327 -37.14 11.66 5.12
C LEU A 327 -35.83 12.12 5.76
N VAL A 328 -35.27 11.34 6.70
CA VAL A 328 -34.01 11.66 7.36
C VAL A 328 -32.80 11.18 6.54
N VAL A 329 -32.97 10.12 5.75
CA VAL A 329 -31.90 9.48 4.98
C VAL A 329 -31.22 10.42 3.98
N PRO A 330 -31.92 11.27 3.19
CA PRO A 330 -31.29 12.19 2.26
C PRO A 330 -30.33 13.17 2.92
N LEU A 331 -30.67 13.68 4.11
CA LEU A 331 -29.79 14.58 4.87
C LEU A 331 -28.50 13.85 5.30
N GLY A 332 -28.66 12.64 5.84
CA GLY A 332 -27.52 11.80 6.22
C GLY A 332 -26.68 11.36 5.02
N LEU A 333 -27.30 11.06 3.87
CA LEU A 333 -26.63 10.71 2.64
C LEU A 333 -25.77 11.86 2.11
N ILE A 334 -26.31 13.06 2.02
CA ILE A 334 -25.60 14.26 1.55
C ILE A 334 -24.42 14.56 2.48
N ALA A 335 -24.66 14.62 3.78
CA ALA A 335 -23.61 14.87 4.77
C ALA A 335 -22.54 13.76 4.77
N GLY A 336 -22.96 12.50 4.67
CA GLY A 336 -22.05 11.35 4.62
C GLY A 336 -21.19 11.31 3.36
N TYR A 337 -21.80 11.60 2.21
CA TYR A 337 -21.04 11.69 0.96
C TYR A 337 -20.06 12.87 0.99
N ALA A 338 -20.46 14.04 1.49
CA ALA A 338 -19.54 15.18 1.65
C ALA A 338 -18.38 14.85 2.59
N LEU A 339 -18.64 14.15 3.69
CA LEU A 339 -17.59 13.67 4.60
C LEU A 339 -16.67 12.64 3.91
N ALA A 340 -17.23 11.72 3.12
CA ALA A 340 -16.43 10.76 2.33
C ALA A 340 -15.50 11.47 1.33
N VAL A 341 -16.01 12.51 0.63
CA VAL A 341 -15.20 13.36 -0.27
C VAL A 341 -14.02 13.98 0.49
N MET A 342 -14.29 14.52 1.67
CA MET A 342 -13.24 15.11 2.51
C MET A 342 -12.22 14.07 2.97
N MET A 343 -12.65 12.86 3.37
CA MET A 343 -11.77 11.76 3.76
C MET A 343 -10.93 11.27 2.59
N VAL A 344 -11.48 11.16 1.37
CA VAL A 344 -10.73 10.75 0.16
C VAL A 344 -9.67 11.79 -0.16
N ARG A 345 -10.00 13.08 -0.23
CA ARG A 345 -9.05 14.17 -0.51
C ARG A 345 -7.94 14.26 0.54
N TRP A 346 -8.28 14.07 1.80
CA TRP A 346 -7.28 14.01 2.86
C TRP A 346 -6.35 12.79 2.68
N GLY A 347 -6.91 11.64 2.32
CA GLY A 347 -6.16 10.42 2.00
C GLY A 347 -5.25 10.60 0.77
N GLU A 348 -5.69 11.29 -0.29
CA GLU A 348 -4.87 11.59 -1.46
C GLU A 348 -3.59 12.32 -1.07
N GLY A 349 -3.67 13.33 -0.20
CA GLY A 349 -2.49 14.06 0.28
C GLY A 349 -1.49 13.16 1.03
N LEU A 350 -1.97 12.22 1.82
CA LEU A 350 -1.12 11.27 2.56
C LEU A 350 -0.51 10.20 1.63
N PHE A 351 -1.28 9.66 0.69
CA PHE A 351 -0.84 8.59 -0.20
C PHE A 351 0.03 9.09 -1.35
N SER A 352 -0.25 10.28 -1.92
CA SER A 352 0.57 10.86 -2.99
C SER A 352 1.98 11.21 -2.52
N PHE A 353 2.11 11.72 -1.30
CA PHE A 353 3.42 12.03 -0.72
C PHE A 353 4.26 10.76 -0.49
N SER A 354 3.66 9.68 0.04
CA SER A 354 4.36 8.40 0.20
C SER A 354 4.76 7.77 -1.14
N ALA A 355 3.92 7.92 -2.16
CA ALA A 355 4.16 7.40 -3.50
C ALA A 355 5.33 8.11 -4.20
N GLN A 356 5.43 9.42 -4.08
CA GLN A 356 6.52 10.21 -4.67
C GLN A 356 7.88 9.89 -4.05
N ILE A 357 7.94 9.66 -2.73
CA ILE A 357 9.20 9.44 -2.01
C ILE A 357 9.73 8.02 -2.22
N LEU A 358 8.88 7.01 -2.34
CA LEU A 358 9.28 5.62 -2.49
C LEU A 358 9.74 5.24 -3.92
N ALA A 359 10.02 6.21 -4.80
CA ALA A 359 10.59 6.03 -6.15
C ALA A 359 9.98 4.85 -6.95
N GLY A 360 8.70 4.68 -6.85
CA GLY A 360 7.93 3.59 -7.44
C GLY A 360 6.43 3.82 -7.24
N GLY A 361 6.12 5.05 -6.87
CA GLY A 361 4.78 5.45 -6.51
C GLY A 361 3.80 5.28 -7.66
N ARG A 362 2.69 4.68 -7.33
CA ARG A 362 1.50 4.54 -8.17
C ARG A 362 0.73 5.85 -8.20
N SER A 363 1.24 6.85 -8.90
CA SER A 363 0.51 8.12 -9.08
C SER A 363 -0.85 7.88 -9.77
N GLY A 364 -0.93 6.87 -10.63
CA GLY A 364 -2.15 6.54 -11.37
C GLY A 364 -3.25 5.84 -10.58
N ASN A 365 -2.97 5.31 -9.39
CA ASN A 365 -3.95 4.59 -8.56
C ASN A 365 -4.44 5.40 -7.35
N LEU A 366 -4.31 6.72 -7.39
CA LEU A 366 -4.92 7.56 -6.37
C LEU A 366 -6.43 7.31 -6.31
N PRO A 367 -7.02 7.29 -5.10
CA PRO A 367 -8.44 7.11 -4.93
C PRO A 367 -9.18 8.34 -5.50
N GLU A 368 -9.86 8.15 -6.61
CA GLU A 368 -10.67 9.19 -7.25
C GLU A 368 -12.14 8.91 -7.04
N LEU A 369 -12.90 9.95 -6.71
CA LEU A 369 -14.35 9.87 -6.62
C LEU A 369 -14.98 9.93 -8.02
N ARG A 370 -15.86 8.97 -8.28
CA ARG A 370 -16.57 8.83 -9.55
C ARG A 370 -18.08 8.92 -9.33
N ALA A 371 -18.80 9.19 -10.39
CA ALA A 371 -20.28 9.20 -10.33
C ALA A 371 -20.85 7.86 -9.82
N VAL A 372 -20.19 6.74 -10.11
CA VAL A 372 -20.59 5.40 -9.61
C VAL A 372 -20.47 5.28 -8.08
N ASP A 373 -19.61 6.04 -7.44
CA ASP A 373 -19.43 5.98 -5.98
C ASP A 373 -20.65 6.59 -5.24
N ILE A 374 -21.43 7.43 -5.93
CA ILE A 374 -22.75 7.87 -5.47
C ILE A 374 -23.71 6.69 -5.33
N LEU A 375 -23.63 5.71 -6.23
CA LEU A 375 -24.46 4.49 -6.12
C LEU A 375 -24.10 3.68 -4.87
N ALA A 376 -22.82 3.58 -4.53
CA ALA A 376 -22.38 2.94 -3.28
C ALA A 376 -22.87 3.69 -2.06
N ALA A 377 -22.86 5.02 -2.08
CA ALA A 377 -23.41 5.87 -1.03
C ALA A 377 -24.92 5.65 -0.88
N VAL A 378 -25.66 5.67 -1.99
CA VAL A 378 -27.12 5.43 -1.99
C VAL A 378 -27.43 4.01 -1.50
N ALA A 379 -26.71 3.00 -1.99
CA ALA A 379 -26.91 1.61 -1.59
C ALA A 379 -26.67 1.42 -0.08
N SER A 380 -25.59 2.00 0.47
CA SER A 380 -25.29 1.94 1.90
C SER A 380 -26.36 2.67 2.74
N ALA A 381 -26.79 3.86 2.31
CA ALA A 381 -27.86 4.60 2.97
C ALA A 381 -29.21 3.85 2.96
N VAL A 382 -29.56 3.24 1.81
CA VAL A 382 -30.77 2.40 1.67
C VAL A 382 -30.66 1.16 2.54
N ALA A 383 -29.51 0.50 2.59
CA ALA A 383 -29.29 -0.66 3.47
C ALA A 383 -29.48 -0.28 4.95
N VAL A 384 -28.84 0.81 5.39
CA VAL A 384 -29.00 1.32 6.75
C VAL A 384 -30.47 1.64 7.04
N TRP A 385 -31.15 2.34 6.14
CA TRP A 385 -32.57 2.66 6.28
C TRP A 385 -33.45 1.40 6.40
N LEU A 386 -33.32 0.44 5.49
CA LEU A 386 -34.16 -0.77 5.49
C LEU A 386 -33.92 -1.61 6.73
N PHE A 387 -32.66 -1.95 7.01
CA PHE A 387 -32.35 -2.84 8.15
C PHE A 387 -32.66 -2.21 9.51
N SER A 388 -32.47 -0.89 9.63
CA SER A 388 -32.74 -0.20 10.90
C SER A 388 -34.24 0.02 11.18
N THR A 389 -35.07 0.13 10.15
CA THR A 389 -36.49 0.52 10.34
C THR A 389 -37.42 -0.65 10.16
N LEU A 390 -37.14 -1.61 9.26
CA LEU A 390 -38.05 -2.70 8.92
C LEU A 390 -38.31 -3.63 10.13
N ILE A 391 -37.24 -4.03 10.83
CA ILE A 391 -37.32 -4.98 11.95
C ILE A 391 -38.14 -4.37 13.13
N PRO A 392 -37.84 -3.15 13.63
CA PRO A 392 -38.66 -2.53 14.69
C PRO A 392 -40.10 -2.28 14.28
N ALA A 393 -40.32 -1.75 13.07
CA ALA A 393 -41.66 -1.46 12.58
C ALA A 393 -42.53 -2.72 12.44
N TRP A 394 -41.96 -3.82 11.90
CA TRP A 394 -42.64 -5.09 11.76
C TRP A 394 -43.00 -5.71 13.11
N ARG A 395 -42.14 -5.61 14.11
CA ARG A 395 -42.42 -6.10 15.48
C ARG A 395 -43.59 -5.34 16.11
N ILE A 396 -43.64 -4.02 16.00
CA ILE A 396 -44.73 -3.21 16.57
C ILE A 396 -46.03 -3.43 15.82
N ALA A 397 -45.99 -3.55 14.49
CA ALA A 397 -47.17 -3.83 13.68
C ALA A 397 -47.81 -5.22 13.98
N ARG A 398 -47.11 -6.13 14.64
CA ARG A 398 -47.59 -7.43 15.08
C ARG A 398 -48.10 -7.47 16.53
N GLN A 399 -47.93 -6.40 17.30
CA GLN A 399 -48.46 -6.34 18.67
C GLN A 399 -49.99 -6.31 18.65
N ASP A 400 -50.61 -7.01 19.62
CA ASP A 400 -52.04 -7.02 19.77
C ASP A 400 -52.51 -5.65 20.33
N PRO A 401 -53.38 -4.93 19.62
CA PRO A 401 -53.89 -3.63 20.06
C PRO A 401 -54.61 -3.67 21.42
N SER A 402 -55.26 -4.80 21.73
CA SER A 402 -56.00 -4.97 23.01
C SER A 402 -55.07 -4.92 24.21
N ILE A 403 -53.89 -5.54 24.10
CA ILE A 403 -52.86 -5.58 25.16
C ILE A 403 -52.28 -4.18 25.37
N VAL A 404 -52.04 -3.44 24.27
CA VAL A 404 -51.45 -2.10 24.33
C VAL A 404 -52.45 -1.08 24.89
N LEU A 405 -53.76 -1.21 24.57
CA LEU A 405 -54.81 -0.30 25.02
C LEU A 405 -55.28 -0.64 26.46
N ALA A 406 -55.35 -1.91 26.82
CA ALA A 406 -55.67 -2.40 28.17
C ALA A 406 -54.54 -2.19 29.20
N GLY A 407 -53.34 -1.86 28.74
CA GLY A 407 -52.09 -1.85 29.50
C GLY A 407 -51.91 -0.76 30.54
N SER A 408 -52.87 -0.46 31.35
CA SER A 408 -52.69 0.13 32.68
C SER A 408 -52.25 -0.89 33.73
N GLY A 409 -52.14 -2.20 33.40
CA GLY A 409 -51.72 -3.29 34.27
C GLY A 409 -50.20 -3.52 34.19
N LYS A 410 -49.54 -3.23 35.29
CA LYS A 410 -48.12 -3.44 35.55
C LYS A 410 -47.66 -4.86 35.18
N GLY A 411 -46.77 -4.99 34.19
CA GLY A 411 -45.75 -6.04 34.21
C GLY A 411 -45.57 -6.98 33.02
N ALA A 412 -46.55 -7.28 32.14
CA ALA A 412 -46.44 -8.36 31.15
C ALA A 412 -45.89 -7.91 29.77
N SER A 413 -46.26 -6.72 29.29
CA SER A 413 -45.85 -6.22 27.97
C SER A 413 -44.40 -5.70 27.92
N ASN A 414 -43.79 -5.41 29.06
CA ASN A 414 -42.48 -4.76 29.18
C ASN A 414 -41.29 -5.73 29.06
N ARG A 415 -41.49 -7.05 29.30
CA ARG A 415 -40.38 -8.04 29.29
C ARG A 415 -39.85 -8.36 27.88
N SER A 416 -40.73 -8.44 26.88
CA SER A 416 -40.31 -8.76 25.51
C SER A 416 -39.58 -7.58 24.84
N GLY A 417 -40.09 -6.36 25.03
CA GLY A 417 -39.48 -5.13 24.52
C GLY A 417 -38.10 -4.84 25.17
N ASN A 418 -37.94 -5.19 26.46
CA ASN A 418 -36.68 -5.00 27.16
C ASN A 418 -35.61 -6.03 26.73
N LYS A 419 -35.97 -7.28 26.44
CA LYS A 419 -35.02 -8.29 25.95
C LYS A 419 -34.44 -7.92 24.58
N SER A 420 -35.26 -7.43 23.68
CA SER A 420 -34.83 -7.00 22.35
C SER A 420 -33.87 -5.79 22.39
N ALA A 421 -34.18 -4.81 23.24
CA ALA A 421 -33.30 -3.67 23.43
C ALA A 421 -31.98 -4.05 24.09
N ALA A 422 -32.02 -4.91 25.12
CA ALA A 422 -30.81 -5.43 25.75
C ALA A 422 -29.92 -6.23 24.77
N MET A 423 -30.53 -7.02 23.89
CA MET A 423 -29.79 -7.73 22.84
C MET A 423 -29.14 -6.76 21.84
N LEU A 424 -29.84 -5.72 21.39
CA LEU A 424 -29.28 -4.72 20.47
C LEU A 424 -28.10 -3.98 21.12
N VAL A 425 -28.23 -3.58 22.38
CA VAL A 425 -27.14 -2.94 23.15
C VAL A 425 -25.97 -3.90 23.32
N GLY A 426 -26.23 -5.17 23.65
CA GLY A 426 -25.16 -6.17 23.73
C GLY A 426 -24.38 -6.31 22.43
N VAL A 427 -25.08 -6.39 21.30
CA VAL A 427 -24.43 -6.43 19.97
C VAL A 427 -23.63 -5.15 19.70
N GLU A 428 -24.19 -3.98 20.02
CA GLU A 428 -23.52 -2.69 19.87
C GLU A 428 -22.23 -2.62 20.68
N VAL A 429 -22.28 -2.97 21.95
CA VAL A 429 -21.11 -2.96 22.84
C VAL A 429 -20.04 -3.95 22.35
N VAL A 430 -20.42 -5.16 21.99
CA VAL A 430 -19.49 -6.19 21.50
C VAL A 430 -18.78 -5.70 20.22
N ILE A 431 -19.54 -5.20 19.23
CA ILE A 431 -18.95 -4.72 17.96
C ILE A 431 -18.08 -3.48 18.21
N SER A 432 -18.57 -2.53 19.01
CA SER A 432 -17.80 -1.31 19.31
C SER A 432 -16.49 -1.63 20.04
N CYS A 433 -16.54 -2.48 21.07
CA CYS A 433 -15.33 -2.93 21.77
C CYS A 433 -14.38 -3.68 20.83
N LEU A 434 -14.88 -4.57 19.98
CA LEU A 434 -14.05 -5.28 19.01
C LEU A 434 -13.33 -4.32 18.06
N VAL A 435 -14.05 -3.37 17.46
CA VAL A 435 -13.47 -2.38 16.54
C VAL A 435 -12.47 -1.50 17.27
N LEU A 436 -12.78 -1.00 18.46
CA LEU A 436 -11.88 -0.15 19.25
C LEU A 436 -10.60 -0.89 19.66
N VAL A 437 -10.72 -2.16 20.10
CA VAL A 437 -9.56 -2.99 20.45
C VAL A 437 -8.70 -3.27 19.22
N VAL A 438 -9.31 -3.60 18.08
CA VAL A 438 -8.56 -3.83 16.82
C VAL A 438 -7.86 -2.55 16.38
N CYS A 439 -8.56 -1.42 16.32
CA CYS A 439 -7.95 -0.14 15.95
C CYS A 439 -6.81 0.25 16.91
N GLY A 440 -7.06 0.16 18.22
CA GLY A 440 -6.07 0.50 19.24
C GLY A 440 -4.84 -0.39 19.19
N SER A 441 -5.03 -1.71 19.05
CA SER A 441 -3.91 -2.65 18.94
C SER A 441 -3.08 -2.44 17.68
N LEU A 442 -3.70 -2.10 16.55
CA LEU A 442 -3.00 -1.80 15.31
C LEU A 442 -2.19 -0.50 15.41
N VAL A 443 -2.79 0.57 15.95
CA VAL A 443 -2.07 1.83 16.20
C VAL A 443 -0.88 1.60 17.10
N LEU A 444 -1.06 0.89 18.23
CA LEU A 444 0.01 0.57 19.15
C LEU A 444 1.09 -0.34 18.53
N ALA A 445 0.70 -1.33 17.73
CA ALA A 445 1.64 -2.21 17.04
C ALA A 445 2.50 -1.44 16.04
N VAL A 446 1.89 -0.58 15.21
CA VAL A 446 2.63 0.26 14.26
C VAL A 446 3.56 1.22 15.01
N LYS A 447 3.04 1.92 16.05
CA LYS A 447 3.85 2.84 16.85
C LYS A 447 5.04 2.14 17.49
N LYS A 448 4.81 1.01 18.15
CA LYS A 448 5.88 0.21 18.78
C LYS A 448 6.91 -0.27 17.76
N GLU A 449 6.47 -0.63 16.55
CA GLU A 449 7.38 -1.05 15.49
C GLU A 449 8.24 0.10 14.97
N LEU A 450 7.68 1.30 14.84
CA LEU A 450 8.39 2.50 14.41
C LEU A 450 9.38 3.02 15.49
N GLU A 451 9.04 2.87 16.76
CA GLU A 451 9.87 3.31 17.89
C GLU A 451 11.10 2.41 18.15
N LYS A 452 11.15 1.21 17.57
CA LYS A 452 12.33 0.35 17.70
C LYS A 452 13.55 1.03 17.09
N PRO A 453 14.69 1.11 17.80
CA PRO A 453 15.89 1.75 17.29
C PRO A 453 16.34 1.07 15.98
N SER A 454 16.81 1.86 15.03
CA SER A 454 17.30 1.36 13.74
C SER A 454 18.59 0.56 13.87
N GLY A 455 19.34 0.75 14.96
CA GLY A 455 20.66 0.15 15.17
C GLY A 455 21.77 0.85 14.39
N VAL A 456 21.46 1.95 13.67
CA VAL A 456 22.42 2.76 12.91
C VAL A 456 22.28 4.23 13.29
N ASP A 457 23.41 4.94 13.37
CA ASP A 457 23.47 6.39 13.50
C ASP A 457 23.36 7.02 12.11
N THR A 458 22.15 7.46 11.77
CA THR A 458 21.86 8.13 10.49
C THR A 458 21.84 9.65 10.61
N ALA A 459 22.08 10.19 11.81
CA ALA A 459 22.13 11.62 12.04
C ALA A 459 23.20 12.24 11.14
N GLN A 460 22.80 13.28 10.40
CA GLN A 460 23.69 14.02 9.49
C GLN A 460 24.24 13.21 8.29
N VAL A 461 23.71 12.02 8.01
CA VAL A 461 24.10 11.21 6.85
C VAL A 461 23.17 11.52 5.67
N MET A 462 23.77 12.00 4.58
CA MET A 462 23.09 12.11 3.29
C MET A 462 23.39 10.87 2.44
N MET A 463 22.44 10.46 1.64
CA MET A 463 22.61 9.41 0.66
C MET A 463 22.30 9.92 -0.74
N ALA A 464 22.95 9.34 -1.73
CA ALA A 464 22.62 9.54 -3.14
C ALA A 464 22.71 8.24 -3.90
N THR A 465 22.29 8.23 -5.16
CA THR A 465 22.43 7.09 -6.07
C THR A 465 23.34 7.49 -7.24
N VAL A 466 24.23 6.60 -7.65
CA VAL A 466 25.04 6.77 -8.86
C VAL A 466 24.73 5.62 -9.82
N PRO A 467 24.14 5.87 -10.98
CA PRO A 467 23.80 4.85 -11.96
C PRO A 467 24.99 4.51 -12.86
N THR A 468 25.98 3.82 -12.35
CA THR A 468 27.15 3.38 -13.14
C THR A 468 26.87 2.18 -14.05
N VAL A 469 25.75 1.47 -13.84
CA VAL A 469 25.39 0.24 -14.58
C VAL A 469 25.23 0.46 -16.08
N PHE A 470 24.87 1.67 -16.46
CA PHE A 470 24.49 1.99 -17.84
C PHE A 470 25.62 2.62 -18.65
N ASP A 471 26.77 2.84 -18.04
CA ASP A 471 27.92 3.45 -18.71
C ASP A 471 29.00 2.40 -19.01
N SER A 472 29.28 2.19 -20.31
CA SER A 472 30.28 1.25 -20.79
C SER A 472 31.71 1.51 -20.26
N ARG A 473 31.97 2.72 -19.76
CA ARG A 473 33.26 3.09 -19.14
C ARG A 473 33.50 2.42 -17.80
N PHE A 474 32.42 1.89 -17.16
CA PHE A 474 32.47 1.27 -15.83
C PHE A 474 32.23 -0.23 -15.85
N THR A 475 32.60 -0.90 -16.94
CA THR A 475 32.50 -2.37 -17.05
C THR A 475 33.51 -3.09 -16.16
N GLU A 476 34.70 -2.49 -15.94
CA GLU A 476 35.78 -3.09 -15.21
C GLU A 476 35.91 -2.61 -13.77
N THR A 477 36.33 -3.51 -12.88
CA THR A 477 36.59 -3.27 -11.46
C THR A 477 37.48 -2.07 -11.14
N PRO A 478 38.68 -1.93 -11.78
CA PRO A 478 39.58 -0.83 -11.47
C PRO A 478 39.00 0.57 -11.77
N GLN A 479 38.21 0.68 -12.83
CA GLN A 479 37.57 1.94 -13.21
C GLN A 479 36.55 2.39 -12.19
N ARG A 480 35.77 1.44 -11.66
CA ARG A 480 34.76 1.72 -10.60
C ARG A 480 35.43 2.16 -9.30
N LEU A 481 36.48 1.48 -8.88
CA LEU A 481 37.23 1.81 -7.67
C LEU A 481 37.82 3.23 -7.75
N ARG A 482 38.46 3.59 -8.87
CA ARG A 482 38.98 4.95 -9.08
C ARG A 482 37.87 6.00 -8.99
N TYR A 483 36.76 5.78 -9.65
CA TYR A 483 35.64 6.73 -9.58
C TYR A 483 35.17 6.96 -8.14
N TRP A 484 35.09 5.93 -7.31
CA TRP A 484 34.69 6.07 -5.91
C TRP A 484 35.71 6.83 -5.09
N GLU A 485 37.00 6.56 -5.30
CA GLU A 485 38.10 7.28 -4.66
C GLU A 485 38.11 8.74 -5.04
N ASP A 486 37.97 9.05 -6.34
CA ASP A 486 37.90 10.41 -6.88
C ASP A 486 36.65 11.17 -6.35
N LEU A 487 35.49 10.51 -6.31
CA LEU A 487 34.27 11.10 -5.78
C LEU A 487 34.39 11.42 -4.28
N SER A 488 34.98 10.49 -3.51
CA SER A 488 35.23 10.69 -2.09
C SER A 488 36.16 11.88 -1.85
N ALA A 489 37.28 11.95 -2.55
CA ALA A 489 38.23 13.04 -2.49
C ALA A 489 37.61 14.40 -2.89
N ALA A 490 36.81 14.40 -3.97
CA ALA A 490 36.13 15.61 -4.45
C ALA A 490 35.08 16.13 -3.47
N ILE A 491 34.36 15.25 -2.76
CA ILE A 491 33.40 15.66 -1.71
C ILE A 491 34.16 16.21 -0.50
N GLN A 492 35.16 15.50 -0.01
CA GLN A 492 35.95 15.90 1.15
C GLN A 492 36.71 17.23 0.93
N SER A 493 37.20 17.49 -0.29
CA SER A 493 37.84 18.77 -0.63
C SER A 493 36.91 19.96 -0.59
N ARG A 494 35.61 19.77 -0.81
CA ARG A 494 34.60 20.84 -0.79
C ARG A 494 33.89 20.99 0.54
N ILE A 495 33.81 19.93 1.32
CA ILE A 495 33.13 19.90 2.61
C ILE A 495 34.12 19.40 3.65
N ALA A 496 34.80 20.33 4.31
CA ALA A 496 35.80 20.00 5.32
C ALA A 496 35.17 19.20 6.48
N GLY A 497 35.75 18.05 6.81
CA GLY A 497 35.27 17.16 7.84
C GLY A 497 34.13 16.23 7.41
N ALA A 498 33.77 16.18 6.11
CA ALA A 498 32.85 15.18 5.61
C ALA A 498 33.50 13.81 5.55
N GLU A 499 32.80 12.78 6.00
CA GLU A 499 33.17 11.39 5.80
C GLU A 499 32.33 10.81 4.65
N VAL A 500 32.95 10.01 3.78
CA VAL A 500 32.27 9.38 2.63
C VAL A 500 32.43 7.89 2.74
N ALA A 501 31.32 7.17 2.73
CA ALA A 501 31.27 5.71 2.64
C ALA A 501 30.40 5.29 1.44
N PHE A 502 30.54 4.05 1.01
CA PHE A 502 29.78 3.50 -0.09
C PHE A 502 29.07 2.21 0.32
N ALA A 503 27.86 2.01 -0.18
CA ALA A 503 27.10 0.80 0.03
C ALA A 503 26.28 0.45 -1.23
N THR A 504 25.89 -0.80 -1.42
CA THR A 504 24.99 -1.20 -2.52
C THR A 504 23.53 -0.95 -2.22
N ALA A 505 23.21 -0.65 -0.98
CA ALA A 505 21.83 -0.43 -0.54
C ALA A 505 21.79 0.52 0.66
N ALA A 506 20.66 1.17 0.85
CA ALA A 506 20.42 1.93 2.07
C ALA A 506 20.54 1.03 3.31
N PRO A 507 21.00 1.55 4.46
CA PRO A 507 21.39 0.73 5.62
C PRO A 507 20.32 -0.26 6.09
N THR A 508 19.04 0.10 5.99
CA THR A 508 17.91 -0.74 6.43
C THR A 508 17.26 -1.55 5.30
N ARG A 509 17.82 -1.50 4.07
CA ARG A 509 17.24 -2.12 2.87
C ARG A 509 18.26 -2.93 2.07
N PRO A 510 18.90 -3.94 2.65
CA PRO A 510 19.88 -4.76 1.96
C PRO A 510 19.26 -5.47 0.74
N VAL A 511 20.11 -5.76 -0.24
CA VAL A 511 19.72 -6.59 -1.39
C VAL A 511 19.62 -8.03 -0.93
N ARG A 512 18.56 -8.73 -1.33
CA ARG A 512 18.41 -10.15 -0.95
C ARG A 512 18.91 -11.05 -2.06
N VAL A 513 19.92 -11.86 -1.77
CA VAL A 513 20.51 -12.83 -2.70
C VAL A 513 20.41 -14.27 -2.16
N PRO A 514 20.31 -15.28 -3.04
CA PRO A 514 20.41 -16.67 -2.61
C PRO A 514 21.75 -16.91 -1.90
N ALA A 515 21.74 -17.61 -0.78
CA ALA A 515 22.95 -17.94 -0.06
C ALA A 515 22.91 -19.36 0.50
N SER A 516 24.07 -20.01 0.59
CA SER A 516 24.30 -21.25 1.33
C SER A 516 25.18 -20.94 2.53
N ILE A 517 24.88 -21.55 3.67
CA ILE A 517 25.58 -21.31 4.93
C ILE A 517 26.18 -22.63 5.42
N GLU A 518 27.44 -22.59 5.82
CA GLU A 518 28.13 -23.70 6.47
C GLU A 518 27.73 -23.74 7.95
N THR A 519 27.05 -24.81 8.36
CA THR A 519 26.64 -25.04 9.75
C THR A 519 27.35 -26.28 10.29
N GLU A 520 27.25 -26.58 11.58
CA GLU A 520 27.83 -27.79 12.18
C GLU A 520 27.22 -29.09 11.62
N GLN A 521 25.97 -29.01 11.13
CA GLN A 521 25.25 -30.13 10.54
C GLN A 521 25.52 -30.31 9.04
N GLY A 522 26.44 -29.53 8.46
CA GLY A 522 26.75 -29.47 7.03
C GLY A 522 26.28 -28.17 6.37
N THR A 523 26.31 -28.15 5.06
CA THR A 523 25.91 -26.95 4.30
C THR A 523 24.39 -26.86 4.19
N THR A 524 23.80 -25.89 4.84
CA THR A 524 22.34 -25.63 4.73
C THR A 524 22.09 -24.74 3.51
N ARG A 525 21.40 -25.29 2.51
CA ARG A 525 20.83 -24.46 1.45
C ARG A 525 19.46 -23.98 1.93
N GLU A 526 19.30 -22.69 2.24
CA GLU A 526 17.97 -22.11 2.32
C GLU A 526 17.40 -22.08 0.90
N GLY A 527 16.62 -23.09 0.53
CA GLY A 527 16.21 -23.38 -0.84
C GLY A 527 15.43 -22.28 -1.55
N THR A 528 14.79 -21.35 -0.83
CA THR A 528 13.99 -20.25 -1.39
C THR A 528 14.21 -18.92 -0.67
N SER A 529 14.79 -18.91 0.51
CA SER A 529 14.99 -17.69 1.30
C SER A 529 16.28 -17.00 0.85
N LYS A 530 16.11 -15.85 0.24
CA LYS A 530 17.24 -14.97 -0.08
C LYS A 530 17.68 -14.23 1.19
N LEU A 531 18.96 -14.32 1.54
CA LEU A 531 19.53 -13.58 2.66
C LEU A 531 19.85 -12.13 2.28
N PRO A 532 19.70 -11.20 3.24
CA PRO A 532 20.10 -9.82 3.06
C PRO A 532 21.61 -9.69 2.91
N VAL A 533 22.07 -9.03 1.85
CA VAL A 533 23.49 -8.77 1.58
C VAL A 533 23.67 -7.30 1.25
N THR A 534 24.73 -6.70 1.78
CA THR A 534 25.16 -5.34 1.43
C THR A 534 26.67 -5.34 1.21
N VAL A 535 27.09 -4.81 0.06
CA VAL A 535 28.51 -4.54 -0.18
C VAL A 535 28.82 -3.16 0.35
N VAL A 536 29.90 -3.00 1.13
CA VAL A 536 30.20 -1.78 1.88
C VAL A 536 31.69 -1.41 1.81
N SER A 537 31.99 -0.12 1.91
CA SER A 537 33.35 0.38 2.12
C SER A 537 33.84 0.12 3.52
N ASP A 538 35.16 0.17 3.70
CA ASP A 538 35.83 -0.18 4.96
C ASP A 538 35.33 0.66 6.16
N ASN A 539 35.06 1.96 5.93
CA ASN A 539 34.62 2.90 6.94
C ASN A 539 33.08 2.93 7.17
N TYR A 540 32.31 2.07 6.50
CA TYR A 540 30.85 2.04 6.62
C TYR A 540 30.35 1.80 8.04
N PHE A 541 30.99 0.85 8.75
CA PHE A 541 30.57 0.46 10.08
C PHE A 541 30.82 1.57 11.10
N SER A 542 32.01 2.21 11.07
CA SER A 542 32.35 3.33 11.95
C SER A 542 31.49 4.55 11.68
N MET A 543 31.24 4.89 10.41
CA MET A 543 30.37 6.01 10.02
C MET A 543 28.96 5.89 10.56
N LEU A 544 28.37 4.69 10.52
CA LEU A 544 27.01 4.41 10.96
C LEU A 544 26.92 3.95 12.42
N GLY A 545 28.03 3.96 13.18
CA GLY A 545 28.04 3.61 14.59
C GLY A 545 27.77 2.12 14.87
N LEU A 546 28.02 1.23 13.88
CA LEU A 546 27.87 -0.20 14.06
C LEU A 546 29.04 -0.75 14.89
N SER A 547 28.73 -1.31 16.07
CA SER A 547 29.74 -1.85 16.98
C SER A 547 30.16 -3.26 16.59
N LEU A 548 31.48 -3.49 16.61
CA LEU A 548 32.05 -4.84 16.47
C LEU A 548 31.75 -5.66 17.74
N ARG A 549 31.22 -6.87 17.57
CA ARG A 549 30.92 -7.81 18.67
C ARG A 549 32.05 -8.83 18.86
N SER A 550 32.54 -9.37 17.73
CA SER A 550 33.67 -10.32 17.72
C SER A 550 34.39 -10.25 16.38
N GLY A 551 35.67 -10.68 16.38
CA GLY A 551 36.50 -10.69 15.19
C GLY A 551 37.06 -9.32 14.80
N ARG A 552 37.09 -9.00 13.49
CA ARG A 552 37.56 -7.74 12.92
C ARG A 552 36.61 -7.17 11.88
N LEU A 553 36.71 -5.88 11.62
CA LEU A 553 36.07 -5.20 10.49
C LEU A 553 36.93 -5.35 9.22
N PHE A 554 36.41 -4.87 8.09
CA PHE A 554 37.15 -4.79 6.85
C PHE A 554 38.24 -3.73 6.91
N ASP A 555 39.31 -3.99 6.19
CA ASP A 555 40.41 -3.04 6.00
C ASP A 555 40.90 -3.05 4.53
N SER A 556 41.88 -2.21 4.22
CA SER A 556 42.43 -2.07 2.86
C SER A 556 43.10 -3.33 2.30
N THR A 557 43.43 -4.30 3.15
CA THR A 557 44.03 -5.59 2.74
C THR A 557 42.97 -6.55 2.21
N ASP A 558 41.69 -6.34 2.50
CA ASP A 558 40.57 -7.16 2.00
C ASP A 558 40.22 -6.81 0.54
N ASN A 559 41.13 -7.09 -0.37
CA ASN A 559 41.05 -6.81 -1.81
C ASN A 559 40.77 -8.05 -2.66
N ASN A 560 40.75 -7.91 -3.98
CA ASN A 560 40.48 -9.02 -4.90
C ASN A 560 41.47 -10.15 -4.85
N ALA A 561 42.72 -9.90 -4.44
CA ALA A 561 43.78 -10.90 -4.35
C ALA A 561 43.81 -11.63 -2.99
N SER A 562 43.15 -11.10 -1.97
CA SER A 562 43.09 -11.69 -0.64
C SER A 562 41.99 -12.74 -0.51
N LEU A 563 41.99 -13.47 0.62
CA LEU A 563 40.90 -14.38 0.99
C LEU A 563 39.56 -13.63 0.95
N LYS A 564 38.56 -14.22 0.32
CA LYS A 564 37.21 -13.63 0.27
C LYS A 564 36.56 -13.68 1.66
N VAL A 565 36.20 -12.53 2.18
CA VAL A 565 35.71 -12.38 3.55
C VAL A 565 34.29 -11.78 3.62
N ALA A 566 33.64 -12.05 4.74
CA ALA A 566 32.34 -11.44 5.08
C ALA A 566 32.34 -11.03 6.55
N VAL A 567 31.55 -10.00 6.85
CA VAL A 567 31.11 -9.66 8.21
C VAL A 567 29.60 -9.95 8.27
N VAL A 568 29.13 -10.48 9.38
CA VAL A 568 27.71 -10.79 9.57
C VAL A 568 27.17 -10.00 10.77
N ASP A 569 25.87 -9.76 10.81
CA ASP A 569 25.28 -9.19 12.01
C ASP A 569 24.98 -10.25 13.08
N GLU A 570 24.81 -9.80 14.33
CA GLU A 570 24.55 -10.67 15.49
C GLU A 570 23.29 -11.54 15.35
N ARG A 571 22.30 -11.11 14.53
CA ARG A 571 21.08 -11.89 14.30
C ARG A 571 21.30 -13.07 13.37
N LEU A 572 22.08 -12.87 12.31
CA LEU A 572 22.48 -13.97 11.45
C LEU A 572 23.32 -14.98 12.21
N ALA A 573 24.28 -14.48 13.02
CA ALA A 573 25.14 -15.30 13.87
C ALA A 573 24.30 -16.15 14.84
N ALA A 574 23.39 -15.54 15.60
CA ALA A 574 22.50 -16.23 16.53
C ALA A 574 21.56 -17.24 15.86
N ARG A 575 21.16 -16.99 14.61
CA ARG A 575 20.24 -17.88 13.87
C ARG A 575 20.91 -19.17 13.40
N TYR A 576 22.14 -19.07 12.86
CA TYR A 576 22.81 -20.19 12.22
C TYR A 576 23.89 -20.86 13.08
N TRP A 577 24.41 -20.16 14.08
CA TRP A 577 25.41 -20.64 15.03
C TRP A 577 25.07 -20.25 16.46
N PRO A 578 23.90 -20.69 17.00
CA PRO A 578 23.44 -20.25 18.34
C PRO A 578 24.39 -20.65 19.45
N ASP A 579 25.08 -21.80 19.32
CA ASP A 579 25.96 -22.37 20.33
C ASP A 579 27.42 -22.46 19.87
N ALA A 580 27.76 -21.85 18.71
CA ALA A 580 29.10 -21.94 18.11
C ALA A 580 29.64 -20.55 17.70
N ASP A 581 30.96 -20.42 17.61
CA ASP A 581 31.59 -19.22 17.08
C ASP A 581 31.38 -19.14 15.56
N PRO A 582 30.77 -18.08 15.04
CA PRO A 582 30.61 -17.87 13.61
C PRO A 582 31.93 -17.51 12.89
N LEU A 583 32.99 -17.08 13.62
CA LEU A 583 34.27 -16.72 13.02
C LEU A 583 34.92 -17.92 12.35
N GLY A 584 35.46 -17.71 11.16
CA GLY A 584 36.06 -18.78 10.33
C GLY A 584 35.05 -19.66 9.58
N LYS A 585 33.77 -19.63 9.93
CA LYS A 585 32.70 -20.31 9.15
C LYS A 585 32.54 -19.64 7.80
N ARG A 586 31.89 -20.32 6.84
CA ARG A 586 31.80 -19.84 5.47
C ARG A 586 30.35 -19.65 5.03
N VAL A 587 30.13 -18.62 4.22
CA VAL A 587 28.88 -18.36 3.51
C VAL A 587 29.14 -18.28 2.02
N GLN A 588 28.29 -18.89 1.20
CA GLN A 588 28.37 -18.81 -0.25
C GLN A 588 27.24 -17.96 -0.77
N LEU A 589 27.55 -16.89 -1.48
CA LEU A 589 26.57 -16.08 -2.17
C LEU A 589 26.31 -16.61 -3.56
N ASN A 590 25.05 -16.60 -4.02
CA ASN A 590 24.63 -17.12 -5.32
C ASN A 590 25.17 -18.54 -5.58
N PRO A 591 24.88 -19.53 -4.73
CA PRO A 591 25.47 -20.88 -4.84
C PRO A 591 25.12 -21.58 -6.17
N VAL A 592 23.99 -21.22 -6.78
CA VAL A 592 23.56 -21.73 -8.09
C VAL A 592 24.48 -21.23 -9.22
N GLU A 593 25.07 -20.05 -9.05
CA GLU A 593 26.01 -19.44 -10.00
C GLU A 593 27.48 -19.75 -9.66
N ASN A 594 27.75 -20.73 -8.78
CA ASN A 594 29.07 -21.00 -8.23
C ASN A 594 29.75 -19.74 -7.67
N GLY A 595 28.95 -18.88 -7.02
CA GLY A 595 29.46 -17.69 -6.38
C GLY A 595 30.53 -18.02 -5.32
N PRO A 596 31.35 -17.06 -4.94
CA PRO A 596 32.48 -17.30 -4.04
C PRO A 596 32.01 -17.69 -2.64
N TRP A 597 32.75 -18.56 -2.00
CA TRP A 597 32.70 -18.78 -0.57
C TRP A 597 33.42 -17.64 0.14
N LEU A 598 32.74 -17.05 1.13
CA LEU A 598 33.23 -15.95 1.95
C LEU A 598 33.48 -16.49 3.36
N THR A 599 34.64 -16.22 3.94
CA THR A 599 34.97 -16.58 5.32
C THR A 599 34.50 -15.45 6.26
N ILE A 600 33.76 -15.79 7.30
CA ILE A 600 33.28 -14.81 8.29
C ILE A 600 34.49 -14.39 9.16
N VAL A 601 34.79 -13.07 9.14
CA VAL A 601 35.93 -12.50 9.88
C VAL A 601 35.46 -11.59 11.03
N GLY A 602 34.20 -11.23 11.07
CA GLY A 602 33.65 -10.38 12.12
C GLY A 602 32.13 -10.48 12.27
N VAL A 603 31.68 -10.12 13.47
CA VAL A 603 30.27 -9.99 13.80
C VAL A 603 30.02 -8.57 14.31
N VAL A 604 29.02 -7.91 13.76
CA VAL A 604 28.60 -6.54 14.12
C VAL A 604 27.22 -6.50 14.75
N SER A 605 26.90 -5.37 15.38
CA SER A 605 25.55 -5.11 15.91
C SER A 605 24.51 -5.17 14.80
N ALA A 606 23.30 -5.59 15.14
CA ALA A 606 22.22 -5.75 14.17
C ALA A 606 21.63 -4.43 13.70
N VAL A 607 21.38 -4.33 12.40
CA VAL A 607 20.62 -3.25 11.78
C VAL A 607 19.17 -3.68 11.62
N LYS A 608 18.22 -2.90 12.11
CA LYS A 608 16.79 -3.15 11.91
C LYS A 608 16.45 -3.00 10.42
N GLY A 609 15.84 -4.03 9.84
CA GLY A 609 15.27 -4.00 8.50
C GLY A 609 13.98 -3.21 8.42
N ARG A 610 13.21 -3.44 7.35
CA ARG A 610 11.86 -2.84 7.20
C ARG A 610 10.93 -3.29 8.32
N PRO A 611 9.97 -2.44 8.73
CA PRO A 611 8.89 -2.86 9.61
C PRO A 611 8.22 -4.15 9.11
N TYR A 612 7.96 -5.06 10.02
CA TYR A 612 7.33 -6.38 9.74
C TYR A 612 8.06 -7.28 8.72
N ALA A 613 9.27 -6.95 8.32
CA ALA A 613 10.09 -7.86 7.51
C ALA A 613 10.65 -8.98 8.40
N ALA A 614 10.77 -10.20 7.83
CA ALA A 614 11.46 -11.28 8.51
C ALA A 614 12.90 -10.86 8.82
N ASP A 615 13.25 -10.93 10.09
CA ASP A 615 14.53 -10.50 10.64
C ASP A 615 15.59 -11.59 10.40
N ALA A 616 16.08 -11.65 9.16
CA ALA A 616 16.97 -12.73 8.70
C ALA A 616 18.44 -12.48 9.03
N GLY A 617 18.78 -11.29 9.55
CA GLY A 617 20.17 -10.83 9.67
C GLY A 617 20.78 -10.44 8.33
N THR A 618 21.94 -9.78 8.34
CA THR A 618 22.59 -9.22 7.15
C THR A 618 24.03 -9.73 7.00
N ILE A 619 24.41 -10.04 5.75
CA ILE A 619 25.77 -10.36 5.35
C ILE A 619 26.38 -9.10 4.72
N TYR A 620 27.54 -8.69 5.19
CA TYR A 620 28.32 -7.60 4.61
C TYR A 620 29.51 -8.16 3.85
N GLN A 621 29.82 -7.55 2.70
CA GLN A 621 30.95 -7.93 1.85
C GLN A 621 31.79 -6.67 1.56
N PRO A 622 33.13 -6.76 1.54
CA PRO A 622 33.94 -5.59 1.27
C PRO A 622 33.84 -5.14 -0.18
N LEU A 623 33.73 -3.84 -0.36
CA LEU A 623 33.58 -3.18 -1.64
C LEU A 623 34.72 -3.53 -2.62
N ARG A 624 35.97 -3.64 -2.12
CA ARG A 624 37.15 -3.97 -2.90
C ARG A 624 37.16 -5.41 -3.42
N GLN A 625 36.33 -6.31 -2.85
CA GLN A 625 36.22 -7.70 -3.32
C GLN A 625 35.03 -7.95 -4.22
N ALA A 626 33.93 -7.20 -4.04
CA ALA A 626 32.68 -7.44 -4.75
C ALA A 626 32.45 -6.50 -5.95
N THR A 627 33.01 -5.29 -5.91
CA THR A 627 32.94 -4.24 -6.94
C THR A 627 31.59 -4.14 -7.66
N PRO A 628 30.53 -3.74 -6.95
CA PRO A 628 29.20 -3.67 -7.52
C PRO A 628 29.13 -2.63 -8.65
N ALA A 629 28.21 -2.84 -9.58
CA ALA A 629 27.97 -1.90 -10.66
C ALA A 629 27.15 -0.68 -10.21
N GLU A 630 26.25 -0.87 -9.23
CA GLU A 630 25.48 0.21 -8.58
C GLU A 630 25.93 0.40 -7.15
N PHE A 631 26.02 1.65 -6.72
CA PHE A 631 26.34 1.98 -5.35
C PHE A 631 25.70 3.29 -4.91
N LEU A 632 25.55 3.43 -3.61
CA LEU A 632 25.05 4.60 -2.92
C LEU A 632 26.20 5.26 -2.17
N PRO A 633 26.65 6.46 -2.52
CA PRO A 633 27.49 7.24 -1.65
C PRO A 633 26.67 7.68 -0.42
N LEU A 634 27.24 7.47 0.75
CA LEU A 634 26.79 7.96 2.04
C LEU A 634 27.76 9.04 2.49
N VAL A 635 27.27 10.22 2.78
CA VAL A 635 28.09 11.38 3.16
C VAL A 635 27.65 11.85 4.56
N LYS A 636 28.49 11.64 5.55
CA LYS A 636 28.27 12.17 6.90
C LYS A 636 28.78 13.61 6.96
N LEU A 637 27.90 14.53 7.30
CA LEU A 637 28.18 15.95 7.34
C LEU A 637 28.64 16.38 8.76
N PRO A 638 29.62 17.27 8.89
CA PRO A 638 30.12 17.68 10.19
C PRO A 638 29.15 18.58 10.99
N LYS A 639 28.22 19.24 10.33
CA LYS A 639 27.18 20.11 10.95
C LYS A 639 25.87 20.06 10.17
N VAL A 640 24.76 20.02 10.91
CA VAL A 640 23.41 20.26 10.37
C VAL A 640 23.20 21.78 10.23
N GLY A 641 22.84 22.28 9.06
CA GLY A 641 22.42 23.69 8.95
C GLY A 641 22.70 24.38 7.63
N ALA A 642 23.69 23.95 6.85
CA ALA A 642 23.87 24.44 5.49
C ALA A 642 23.39 23.38 4.50
N ASP A 643 22.65 23.79 3.47
CA ASP A 643 22.29 22.87 2.39
C ASP A 643 23.56 22.47 1.63
N SER A 644 24.13 21.30 2.01
CA SER A 644 25.34 20.77 1.40
C SER A 644 25.08 20.08 0.05
N ARG A 645 23.82 19.97 -0.39
CA ARG A 645 23.44 19.33 -1.66
C ARG A 645 24.11 19.96 -2.88
N PRO A 646 24.17 21.30 -3.03
CA PRO A 646 24.88 21.91 -4.16
C PRO A 646 26.37 21.59 -4.20
N ALA A 647 27.03 21.57 -3.02
CA ALA A 647 28.45 21.26 -2.92
C ALA A 647 28.75 19.81 -3.29
N ILE A 648 27.91 18.86 -2.84
CA ILE A 648 28.03 17.44 -3.18
C ILE A 648 27.78 17.22 -4.67
N ARG A 649 26.76 17.86 -5.26
CA ARG A 649 26.50 17.81 -6.71
C ARG A 649 27.64 18.38 -7.51
N ALA A 650 28.18 19.52 -7.09
CA ALA A 650 29.34 20.13 -7.76
C ALA A 650 30.60 19.27 -7.65
N ALA A 651 30.79 18.53 -6.55
CA ALA A 651 31.85 17.54 -6.41
C ALA A 651 31.72 16.40 -7.44
N ALA A 652 30.54 15.79 -7.52
CA ALA A 652 30.28 14.72 -8.48
C ALA A 652 30.42 15.21 -9.93
N PHE A 653 29.89 16.39 -10.26
CA PHE A 653 30.02 16.98 -11.59
C PHE A 653 31.48 17.28 -11.99
N ALA A 654 32.34 17.59 -11.02
CA ALA A 654 33.77 17.80 -11.28
C ALA A 654 34.53 16.49 -11.55
N VAL A 655 34.08 15.38 -10.96
CA VAL A 655 34.64 14.05 -11.24
C VAL A 655 34.15 13.54 -12.59
N ASP A 656 32.86 13.55 -12.81
CA ASP A 656 32.26 13.15 -14.08
C ASP A 656 30.94 13.91 -14.35
N ARG A 657 30.90 14.64 -15.45
CA ARG A 657 29.72 15.41 -15.88
C ARG A 657 28.54 14.53 -16.31
N ASP A 658 28.84 13.33 -16.76
CA ASP A 658 27.85 12.39 -17.28
C ASP A 658 27.29 11.44 -16.20
N LEU A 659 27.84 11.50 -14.98
CA LEU A 659 27.39 10.69 -13.84
C LEU A 659 26.93 11.56 -12.65
N PRO A 660 25.80 12.22 -12.77
CA PRO A 660 25.27 13.03 -11.68
C PRO A 660 24.81 12.18 -10.51
N LEU A 661 24.89 12.72 -9.31
CA LEU A 661 24.29 12.13 -8.13
C LEU A 661 22.78 12.34 -8.12
N HIS A 662 22.04 11.24 -7.92
CA HIS A 662 20.56 11.23 -7.90
C HIS A 662 20.03 11.04 -6.49
N ASN A 663 18.78 11.45 -6.27
CA ASN A 663 18.07 11.25 -5.00
C ASN A 663 18.90 11.68 -3.78
N LEU A 664 19.59 12.83 -3.89
CA LEU A 664 20.40 13.36 -2.80
C LEU A 664 19.50 13.85 -1.67
N GLN A 665 19.39 13.04 -0.61
CA GLN A 665 18.48 13.25 0.53
C GLN A 665 19.13 12.76 1.83
N MET A 666 18.60 13.22 2.95
CA MET A 666 19.02 12.67 4.25
C MET A 666 18.54 11.21 4.37
N VAL A 667 19.37 10.37 4.99
CA VAL A 667 18.98 8.98 5.26
C VAL A 667 17.74 8.93 6.16
N ASP A 668 17.63 9.84 7.12
CA ASP A 668 16.45 9.96 7.99
C ASP A 668 15.17 10.27 7.21
N ASP A 669 15.24 11.20 6.23
CA ASP A 669 14.11 11.52 5.35
C ASP A 669 13.70 10.31 4.51
N TYR A 670 14.68 9.57 3.98
CA TYR A 670 14.42 8.33 3.24
C TYR A 670 13.76 7.26 4.11
N LEU A 671 14.24 7.07 5.36
CA LEU A 671 13.65 6.12 6.29
C LEU A 671 12.24 6.55 6.75
N ALA A 672 12.06 7.85 7.01
CA ALA A 672 10.74 8.40 7.32
C ALA A 672 9.74 8.18 6.18
N ALA A 673 10.18 8.42 4.94
CA ALA A 673 9.38 8.18 3.75
C ALA A 673 9.00 6.72 3.56
N MET A 674 9.93 5.80 3.79
CA MET A 674 9.65 4.36 3.77
C MET A 674 8.63 3.94 4.83
N ASN A 675 8.66 4.58 5.99
CA ASN A 675 7.72 4.33 7.08
C ASN A 675 6.37 5.01 6.86
N LEU A 676 6.28 5.97 5.93
CA LEU A 676 5.07 6.76 5.70
C LEU A 676 3.87 5.88 5.30
N SER A 677 4.09 4.78 4.56
CA SER A 677 3.03 3.81 4.23
C SER A 677 2.39 3.21 5.49
N TYR A 678 3.17 3.01 6.55
CA TYR A 678 2.68 2.50 7.83
C TYR A 678 2.11 3.62 8.70
N THR A 679 2.78 4.78 8.75
CA THR A 679 2.31 5.92 9.54
C THR A 679 1.01 6.51 9.02
N SER A 680 0.75 6.46 7.70
CA SER A 680 -0.50 6.92 7.09
C SER A 680 -1.73 6.06 7.48
N LEU A 681 -1.52 4.81 7.94
CA LEU A 681 -2.59 3.98 8.46
C LEU A 681 -3.06 4.40 9.85
N ILE A 682 -2.18 5.00 10.66
CA ILE A 682 -2.50 5.41 12.04
C ILE A 682 -3.69 6.37 12.08
N PRO A 683 -3.69 7.52 11.33
CA PRO A 683 -4.83 8.42 11.33
C PRO A 683 -6.11 7.77 10.82
N ALA A 684 -6.03 6.85 9.86
CA ALA A 684 -7.18 6.11 9.36
C ALA A 684 -7.83 5.24 10.45
N PHE A 685 -7.03 4.49 11.21
CA PHE A 685 -7.54 3.69 12.33
C PHE A 685 -8.06 4.56 13.49
N ILE A 686 -7.40 5.66 13.79
CA ILE A 686 -7.89 6.63 14.78
C ILE A 686 -9.24 7.20 14.36
N LEU A 687 -9.39 7.57 13.09
CA LEU A 687 -10.66 8.09 12.55
C LEU A 687 -11.79 7.06 12.70
N VAL A 688 -11.55 5.80 12.33
CA VAL A 688 -12.52 4.72 12.49
C VAL A 688 -12.86 4.49 13.97
N ALA A 689 -11.88 4.55 14.86
CA ALA A 689 -12.09 4.42 16.29
C ALA A 689 -12.96 5.58 16.83
N ILE A 690 -12.68 6.82 16.43
CA ILE A 690 -13.49 7.99 16.81
C ILE A 690 -14.93 7.84 16.30
N MET A 691 -15.12 7.46 15.03
CA MET A 691 -16.44 7.25 14.45
C MET A 691 -17.21 6.15 15.20
N THR A 692 -16.53 5.06 15.53
CA THR A 692 -17.12 3.96 16.32
C THR A 692 -17.50 4.42 17.73
N ALA A 693 -16.64 5.19 18.40
CA ALA A 693 -16.95 5.74 19.73
C ALA A 693 -18.13 6.70 19.70
N LEU A 694 -18.23 7.56 18.68
CA LEU A 694 -19.37 8.45 18.48
C LEU A 694 -20.68 7.68 18.24
N LEU A 695 -20.62 6.62 17.45
CA LEU A 695 -21.76 5.74 17.22
C LEU A 695 -22.18 5.04 18.52
N ALA A 696 -21.24 4.47 19.26
CA ALA A 696 -21.52 3.82 20.56
C ALA A 696 -22.14 4.80 21.55
N ALA A 697 -21.62 6.03 21.63
CA ALA A 697 -22.19 7.08 22.46
C ALA A 697 -23.62 7.44 22.05
N SER A 698 -23.91 7.47 20.73
CA SER A 698 -25.27 7.75 20.23
C SER A 698 -26.27 6.64 20.57
N GLY A 699 -25.86 5.39 20.51
CA GLY A 699 -26.68 4.24 20.90
C GLY A 699 -26.98 4.22 22.40
N LEU A 700 -25.96 4.45 23.22
CA LEU A 700 -26.12 4.56 24.67
C LEU A 700 -27.05 5.74 25.05
N PHE A 701 -26.91 6.86 24.37
CA PHE A 701 -27.82 8.00 24.55
C PHE A 701 -29.28 7.62 24.21
N GLY A 702 -29.50 6.91 23.11
CA GLY A 702 -30.83 6.38 22.73
C GLY A 702 -31.44 5.47 23.80
N LEU A 703 -30.61 4.58 24.39
CA LEU A 703 -31.03 3.69 25.49
C LEU A 703 -31.41 4.47 26.76
N ILE A 704 -30.56 5.40 27.17
CA ILE A 704 -30.80 6.21 28.38
C ILE A 704 -32.04 7.05 28.19
N SER A 705 -32.20 7.73 27.06
CA SER A 705 -33.37 8.54 26.73
C SER A 705 -34.66 7.72 26.81
N ARG A 706 -34.65 6.49 26.29
CA ARG A 706 -35.75 5.54 26.39
C ARG A 706 -36.06 5.17 27.84
N SER A 707 -35.04 4.84 28.63
CA SER A 707 -35.20 4.46 30.04
C SER A 707 -35.80 5.60 30.87
N VAL A 708 -35.37 6.83 30.58
CA VAL A 708 -35.92 8.05 31.21
C VAL A 708 -37.39 8.24 30.78
N ALA A 709 -37.71 8.18 29.50
CA ALA A 709 -39.07 8.38 28.98
C ALA A 709 -40.06 7.35 29.56
N GLN A 710 -39.64 6.09 29.73
CA GLN A 710 -40.49 5.05 30.34
C GLN A 710 -40.76 5.26 31.84
N ARG A 711 -39.93 6.01 32.55
CA ARG A 711 -40.04 6.24 33.99
C ARG A 711 -40.26 7.69 34.37
N THR A 712 -40.69 8.51 33.44
CA THR A 712 -40.94 9.95 33.70
C THR A 712 -41.92 10.17 34.87
N GLN A 713 -42.96 9.33 34.99
CA GLN A 713 -43.93 9.38 36.07
C GLN A 713 -43.27 8.99 37.42
N GLU A 714 -42.46 7.96 37.47
CA GLU A 714 -41.72 7.54 38.66
C GLU A 714 -40.73 8.63 39.11
N VAL A 715 -40.02 9.24 38.17
CA VAL A 715 -39.11 10.37 38.43
C VAL A 715 -39.89 11.57 38.94
N GLY A 716 -41.05 11.86 38.35
CA GLY A 716 -41.95 12.94 38.79
C GLY A 716 -42.41 12.76 40.24
N ILE A 717 -42.86 11.57 40.61
CA ILE A 717 -43.29 11.24 41.97
C ILE A 717 -42.10 11.38 42.95
N ARG A 718 -40.94 10.84 42.64
CA ARG A 718 -39.75 10.93 43.49
C ARG A 718 -39.27 12.37 43.68
N ARG A 719 -39.33 13.19 42.62
CA ARG A 719 -39.00 14.63 42.72
C ARG A 719 -40.03 15.39 43.58
N ALA A 720 -41.30 15.06 43.46
CA ALA A 720 -42.32 15.61 44.30
C ALA A 720 -42.12 15.21 45.79
N LEU A 721 -41.53 14.04 46.05
CA LEU A 721 -41.14 13.56 47.38
C LEU A 721 -39.78 14.07 47.87
N GLY A 722 -39.13 15.04 47.18
CA GLY A 722 -37.90 15.69 47.60
C GLY A 722 -36.59 15.05 47.10
N ALA A 723 -36.64 14.15 46.14
CA ALA A 723 -35.42 13.62 45.54
C ALA A 723 -34.66 14.67 44.74
N THR A 724 -33.32 14.81 45.02
CA THR A 724 -32.48 15.76 44.31
C THR A 724 -32.27 15.32 42.84
N PRO A 725 -32.04 16.26 41.90
CA PRO A 725 -31.75 15.95 40.51
C PRO A 725 -30.59 14.95 40.36
N PHE A 726 -29.55 15.08 41.17
CA PHE A 726 -28.40 14.20 41.16
C PHE A 726 -28.71 12.72 41.51
N ARG A 727 -29.62 12.51 42.53
CA ARG A 727 -30.09 11.15 42.88
C ARG A 727 -30.91 10.51 41.76
N ALA A 728 -31.75 11.31 41.09
CA ALA A 728 -32.51 10.81 39.94
C ALA A 728 -31.57 10.45 38.77
N THR A 729 -30.56 11.28 38.44
CA THR A 729 -29.59 11.04 37.38
C THR A 729 -28.68 9.81 37.68
N SER A 730 -28.18 9.68 38.93
CA SER A 730 -27.33 8.57 39.35
C SER A 730 -28.02 7.21 39.23
N MET A 731 -29.33 7.15 39.40
CA MET A 731 -30.08 5.91 39.22
C MET A 731 -30.07 5.43 37.77
N PHE A 732 -30.18 6.35 36.79
CA PHE A 732 -30.10 6.00 35.36
C PHE A 732 -28.67 5.64 34.94
N LEU A 733 -27.67 6.35 35.46
CA LEU A 733 -26.26 6.02 35.21
C LEU A 733 -25.90 4.63 35.74
N ARG A 734 -26.31 4.28 36.96
CA ARG A 734 -26.11 2.94 37.54
C ARG A 734 -26.84 1.84 36.75
N GLN A 735 -27.98 2.16 36.17
CA GLN A 735 -28.72 1.22 35.34
C GLN A 735 -28.06 1.07 33.96
N GLY A 736 -27.53 2.14 33.35
CA GLY A 736 -26.72 2.13 32.14
C GLY A 736 -25.45 1.26 32.35
N ALA A 737 -24.77 1.43 33.48
CA ALA A 737 -23.61 0.63 33.85
C ALA A 737 -23.88 -0.87 34.06
N LYS A 738 -25.13 -1.28 34.27
CA LYS A 738 -25.51 -2.71 34.31
C LYS A 738 -25.66 -3.36 32.95
N TYR A 739 -25.75 -2.56 31.89
CA TYR A 739 -25.83 -3.03 30.51
C TYR A 739 -24.48 -3.01 29.79
N LEU A 740 -23.50 -2.28 30.36
CA LEU A 740 -22.08 -2.32 30.00
C LEU A 740 -21.37 -3.48 30.75
#